data_9f83f573ba09fd825853d6996ed76de3
#
_entry.id   9f83f573ba09fd825853d6996ed76de3
#
_cell.length_a   1.000
_cell.length_b   1.000
_cell.length_c   1.000
_cell.angle_alpha   90.00
_cell.angle_beta   90.00
_cell.angle_gamma   90.00
#
_symmetry.space_group_name_H-M   'P 1'
#
loop_
_entity.id
_entity.type
_entity.pdbx_description
1 polymer ?
#
loop_
_entity_poly.entity_id
_entity_poly.type
_entity_poly.pdbx_seq_one_letter_code
_entity_poly.pdbx_strand_id
1 'polypeptide(L)'
;MTLLRNRRPLAAVVLAVVSAAVTAVPAVPAAAQQGRSAAGTTYYVAPWGRDSADGRSAAAAYRRIQRCADVMTPGDTCLILSGTYEETVVPARSGTAGQPITYRAAPGARVTVSGAERIRGWSPVTGQAVARIAESDPYAPGSPFAQAVRDGHVYSARADLGSDVTTVQTFTDKRMNVEAQWPYPGLDLLEPAVRYAGPGSAEATVADDALTRPAGYWNGARVTTNYWYITATSTIKSSDVGSVVLDVAPPCVHKVVPKDTRYALSGKIGELAHPGTWFYDPVGKRLYLYSEDDPNRHVIEAKARTLAFDLRNTSHTTITGVGLFASTVETGPGSSHVVIDGITGTYLSHYTDITRGATDCGSTVTRGVADTGIVLNGTDNKVVNSDLSLSAGNGIALRGMRNTAMNNVIHDVDYLGTYAAGVAVQGNGQTVTHNTIYRAGRSGVNLQWDNAAGGTPRPDRIAYNDISQYARLSLDVAAIYTCCGSDMLGTSIDHNVLHDPAPRWGATKFGVTGVYADNGQSNITIAANVGWGNPEGTVMLNGLGGGSRNNGVYNNTGGMTMFYVKEPGNSTGTKVYNNIGPIRGLDGATNGGMVLSGNLPADVDPLFVDPAGHDYRLSEASPARNQAIPLPGVNDGSTDPLPSLGAYQYGAPKWEAGATR
;
A
#
# COMPACT_ATOMS: atom_id res chain seq x y z
N MET A 1 -28.83 29.98 -54.53
CA MET A 1 -28.26 29.83 -55.87
C MET A 1 -27.71 28.43 -55.94
N THR A 2 -28.46 27.58 -56.48
CA THR A 2 -28.39 26.67 -57.62
C THR A 2 -27.66 25.36 -57.22
N LEU A 3 -28.38 24.26 -56.92
CA LEU A 3 -29.02 23.23 -57.76
C LEU A 3 -28.01 22.51 -58.69
N LEU A 4 -27.83 21.21 -58.62
CA LEU A 4 -28.52 20.06 -59.19
C LEU A 4 -27.64 18.82 -59.06
N ARG A 5 -28.10 17.69 -58.51
CA ARG A 5 -28.84 16.56 -59.08
C ARG A 5 -28.02 15.53 -59.86
N ASN A 6 -28.07 14.29 -59.33
CA ASN A 6 -28.50 13.01 -59.96
C ASN A 6 -27.42 12.16 -60.59
N ARG A 7 -27.32 10.88 -60.40
CA ARG A 7 -28.21 9.69 -60.42
C ARG A 7 -27.37 8.43 -60.25
N ARG A 8 -27.96 7.44 -59.63
CA ARG A 8 -27.58 6.04 -59.78
C ARG A 8 -28.03 5.53 -61.14
N PRO A 9 -27.48 4.37 -61.66
CA PRO A 9 -28.31 3.21 -61.76
C PRO A 9 -27.70 1.86 -61.38
N LEU A 10 -28.60 0.91 -61.25
CA LEU A 10 -28.54 -0.53 -60.89
C LEU A 10 -28.02 -1.41 -62.02
N ALA A 11 -27.62 -2.64 -61.56
CA ALA A 11 -27.84 -3.99 -62.15
C ALA A 11 -26.81 -4.52 -63.13
N ALA A 12 -26.26 -5.69 -62.89
CA ALA A 12 -26.80 -6.94 -63.40
C ALA A 12 -26.01 -8.18 -62.90
N VAL A 13 -26.77 -9.23 -62.52
CA VAL A 13 -26.28 -10.55 -62.21
C VAL A 13 -26.00 -11.31 -63.49
N VAL A 14 -24.82 -11.95 -63.58
CA VAL A 14 -24.59 -13.03 -64.57
C VAL A 14 -24.00 -14.24 -63.87
N LEU A 15 -24.74 -15.32 -63.92
CA LEU A 15 -24.33 -16.67 -63.55
C LEU A 15 -23.52 -17.27 -64.71
N ALA A 16 -22.35 -17.80 -64.45
CA ALA A 16 -21.63 -18.67 -65.38
C ALA A 16 -21.08 -19.88 -64.63
N VAL A 17 -21.54 -21.05 -65.07
CA VAL A 17 -21.10 -22.39 -64.73
C VAL A 17 -19.80 -22.65 -65.51
N VAL A 18 -18.76 -23.13 -64.87
CA VAL A 18 -17.58 -23.67 -65.57
C VAL A 18 -16.98 -24.87 -64.81
N SER A 19 -16.77 -25.85 -65.56
CA SER A 19 -16.22 -27.18 -65.43
C SER A 19 -14.93 -27.33 -64.60
N ALA A 20 -14.84 -28.51 -63.98
CA ALA A 20 -13.66 -28.99 -63.24
C ALA A 20 -12.46 -29.24 -64.21
N ALA A 21 -11.33 -28.70 -63.83
CA ALA A 21 -10.01 -29.17 -64.29
C ALA A 21 -9.20 -29.57 -63.07
N VAL A 22 -8.84 -30.85 -63.03
CA VAL A 22 -7.93 -31.43 -62.06
C VAL A 22 -6.51 -30.91 -62.38
N THR A 23 -5.93 -30.11 -61.51
CA THR A 23 -4.50 -29.80 -61.58
C THR A 23 -3.84 -30.24 -60.27
N ALA A 24 -2.66 -30.81 -60.44
CA ALA A 24 -1.81 -31.41 -59.43
C ALA A 24 -1.58 -30.52 -58.19
N VAL A 25 -1.67 -31.12 -57.02
CA VAL A 25 -1.35 -30.54 -55.74
C VAL A 25 0.17 -30.35 -55.68
N PRO A 26 0.70 -29.12 -55.50
CA PRO A 26 2.12 -28.95 -55.18
C PRO A 26 2.32 -29.43 -53.74
N ALA A 27 3.43 -30.16 -53.53
CA ALA A 27 3.86 -30.63 -52.23
C ALA A 27 3.96 -29.49 -51.23
N VAL A 28 3.28 -29.62 -50.07
CA VAL A 28 3.43 -28.71 -48.90
C VAL A 28 4.90 -28.77 -48.47
N PRO A 29 5.60 -27.67 -48.38
CA PRO A 29 6.92 -27.69 -47.79
C PRO A 29 6.82 -28.14 -46.35
N ALA A 30 7.72 -29.03 -45.94
CA ALA A 30 7.82 -29.58 -44.61
C ALA A 30 7.71 -28.44 -43.58
N ALA A 31 6.82 -28.65 -42.58
CA ALA A 31 6.68 -27.76 -41.42
C ALA A 31 8.09 -27.40 -40.92
N ALA A 32 8.34 -26.14 -40.85
CA ALA A 32 9.52 -25.63 -40.17
C ALA A 32 9.57 -26.28 -38.79
N GLN A 33 10.60 -27.05 -38.51
CA GLN A 33 10.91 -27.55 -37.20
C GLN A 33 10.86 -26.32 -36.27
N GLN A 34 9.87 -26.27 -35.41
CA GLN A 34 9.93 -25.40 -34.24
C GLN A 34 11.20 -25.81 -33.51
N GLY A 35 12.25 -24.98 -33.65
CA GLY A 35 13.46 -25.18 -32.95
C GLY A 35 13.15 -25.37 -31.47
N ARG A 36 13.54 -26.51 -30.90
CA ARG A 36 13.60 -26.67 -29.47
C ARG A 36 14.38 -25.48 -28.96
N SER A 37 13.69 -24.56 -28.27
CA SER A 37 14.37 -23.51 -27.52
C SER A 37 15.41 -24.19 -26.65
N ALA A 38 16.69 -23.81 -26.84
CA ALA A 38 17.75 -24.34 -26.00
C ALA A 38 17.39 -24.09 -24.58
N ALA A 39 17.41 -25.11 -23.73
CA ALA A 39 17.14 -24.97 -22.30
C ALA A 39 18.13 -23.93 -21.75
N GLY A 40 17.62 -22.90 -21.06
CA GLY A 40 18.45 -21.85 -20.49
C GLY A 40 19.48 -22.42 -19.49
N THR A 41 20.57 -21.69 -19.30
CA THR A 41 21.58 -22.04 -18.32
C THR A 41 21.13 -21.77 -16.90
N THR A 42 21.44 -22.68 -15.98
CA THR A 42 21.28 -22.43 -14.55
C THR A 42 22.63 -22.02 -13.96
N TYR A 43 22.65 -20.84 -13.34
CA TYR A 43 23.77 -20.32 -12.56
C TYR A 43 23.47 -20.43 -11.08
N TYR A 44 24.46 -20.74 -10.28
CA TYR A 44 24.35 -20.92 -8.83
C TYR A 44 25.00 -19.75 -8.10
N VAL A 45 24.36 -19.29 -7.05
CA VAL A 45 24.86 -18.22 -6.16
C VAL A 45 24.85 -18.71 -4.72
N ALA A 46 25.94 -18.47 -3.98
CA ALA A 46 26.09 -18.86 -2.58
C ALA A 46 27.01 -17.88 -1.83
N PRO A 47 26.79 -17.61 -0.52
CA PRO A 47 27.66 -16.72 0.25
C PRO A 47 29.14 -17.14 0.29
N TRP A 48 29.41 -18.43 0.16
CA TRP A 48 30.77 -18.99 0.09
C TRP A 48 31.35 -19.06 -1.32
N GLY A 49 30.57 -18.65 -2.34
CA GLY A 49 30.97 -18.68 -3.74
C GLY A 49 32.06 -17.65 -4.08
N ARG A 50 32.44 -17.62 -5.35
CA ARG A 50 33.44 -16.69 -5.89
C ARG A 50 32.97 -16.16 -7.22
N ASP A 51 33.02 -14.85 -7.41
CA ASP A 51 32.59 -14.22 -8.68
C ASP A 51 33.52 -14.50 -9.86
N SER A 52 34.68 -15.06 -9.61
CA SER A 52 35.62 -15.55 -10.62
C SER A 52 35.35 -17.00 -11.09
N ALA A 53 34.45 -17.72 -10.43
CA ALA A 53 34.00 -19.05 -10.85
C ALA A 53 33.10 -18.96 -12.11
N ASP A 54 32.69 -20.10 -12.65
CA ASP A 54 31.78 -20.15 -13.82
C ASP A 54 30.28 -20.14 -13.44
N GLY A 55 29.97 -20.33 -12.17
CA GLY A 55 28.60 -20.33 -11.62
C GLY A 55 27.76 -21.54 -12.02
N ARG A 56 28.30 -22.54 -12.73
CA ARG A 56 27.47 -23.61 -13.33
C ARG A 56 27.17 -24.80 -12.43
N SER A 57 27.64 -24.74 -11.19
CA SER A 57 27.31 -25.73 -10.12
C SER A 57 27.36 -25.08 -8.77
N ALA A 58 26.76 -25.73 -7.76
CA ALA A 58 26.84 -25.26 -6.37
C ALA A 58 28.26 -25.19 -5.82
N ALA A 59 29.18 -26.05 -6.29
CA ALA A 59 30.59 -26.03 -5.92
C ALA A 59 31.37 -24.88 -6.58
N ALA A 60 30.93 -24.44 -7.76
CA ALA A 60 31.52 -23.33 -8.51
C ALA A 60 30.59 -22.10 -8.51
N ALA A 61 29.78 -21.92 -7.44
CA ALA A 61 28.81 -20.85 -7.35
C ALA A 61 29.45 -19.45 -7.37
N TYR A 62 28.75 -18.48 -7.91
CA TYR A 62 29.07 -17.07 -7.71
C TYR A 62 28.84 -16.67 -6.26
N ARG A 63 29.47 -15.60 -5.81
CA ARG A 63 29.26 -15.05 -4.48
C ARG A 63 28.08 -14.09 -4.43
N ARG A 64 27.87 -13.29 -5.50
CA ARG A 64 26.85 -12.27 -5.58
C ARG A 64 25.78 -12.60 -6.62
N ILE A 65 24.55 -12.24 -6.32
CA ILE A 65 23.43 -12.34 -7.26
C ILE A 65 23.67 -11.41 -8.46
N GLN A 66 24.28 -10.24 -8.23
CA GLN A 66 24.66 -9.31 -9.31
C GLN A 66 25.54 -9.99 -10.36
N ARG A 67 26.49 -10.84 -9.95
CA ARG A 67 27.32 -11.55 -10.91
C ARG A 67 26.53 -12.48 -11.83
N CYS A 68 25.49 -13.09 -11.28
CA CYS A 68 24.50 -13.85 -12.06
C CYS A 68 23.79 -12.92 -13.07
N ALA A 69 23.30 -11.77 -12.58
CA ALA A 69 22.58 -10.76 -13.39
C ALA A 69 23.42 -10.23 -14.56
N ASP A 70 24.75 -10.12 -14.39
CA ASP A 70 25.67 -9.62 -15.43
C ASP A 70 25.78 -10.57 -16.62
N VAL A 71 25.68 -11.89 -16.41
CA VAL A 71 26.01 -12.91 -17.43
C VAL A 71 24.75 -13.55 -18.05
N MET A 72 23.61 -13.54 -17.35
CA MET A 72 22.39 -14.20 -17.82
C MET A 72 21.88 -13.63 -19.15
N THR A 73 21.31 -14.52 -19.94
CA THR A 73 20.61 -14.26 -21.21
C THR A 73 19.19 -14.80 -21.14
N PRO A 74 18.29 -14.45 -22.08
CA PRO A 74 16.92 -14.95 -22.06
C PRO A 74 16.82 -16.47 -21.89
N GLY A 75 16.00 -16.91 -20.96
CA GLY A 75 15.80 -18.31 -20.57
C GLY A 75 16.68 -18.80 -19.42
N ASP A 76 17.69 -18.02 -19.00
CA ASP A 76 18.58 -18.42 -17.92
C ASP A 76 17.96 -18.27 -16.53
N THR A 77 18.43 -19.08 -15.60
CA THR A 77 18.02 -19.07 -14.19
C THR A 77 19.20 -18.81 -13.27
N CYS A 78 19.07 -17.85 -12.37
CA CYS A 78 19.92 -17.67 -11.20
C CYS A 78 19.31 -18.44 -10.03
N LEU A 79 19.92 -19.57 -9.66
CA LEU A 79 19.49 -20.38 -8.51
C LEU A 79 20.28 -19.96 -7.27
N ILE A 80 19.59 -19.35 -6.30
CA ILE A 80 20.19 -18.70 -5.15
C ILE A 80 20.10 -19.65 -3.95
N LEU A 81 21.23 -20.01 -3.37
CA LEU A 81 21.35 -20.86 -2.21
C LEU A 81 21.14 -20.06 -0.91
N SER A 82 20.89 -20.78 0.19
CA SER A 82 20.62 -20.15 1.51
C SER A 82 21.71 -19.16 1.91
N GLY A 83 21.29 -17.99 2.35
CA GLY A 83 22.16 -16.93 2.84
C GLY A 83 21.56 -15.54 2.80
N THR A 84 22.30 -14.60 3.37
CA THR A 84 21.99 -13.16 3.27
C THR A 84 22.93 -12.52 2.25
N TYR A 85 22.34 -11.75 1.34
CA TYR A 85 23.03 -11.06 0.25
C TYR A 85 22.80 -9.56 0.42
N GLU A 86 23.85 -8.83 0.79
CA GLU A 86 23.82 -7.40 1.07
C GLU A 86 24.15 -6.63 -0.22
N GLU A 87 23.23 -6.61 -1.17
CA GLU A 87 23.44 -6.03 -2.50
C GLU A 87 22.15 -5.50 -3.11
N THR A 88 22.29 -4.63 -4.12
CA THR A 88 21.23 -4.29 -5.07
C THR A 88 21.50 -5.02 -6.37
N VAL A 89 20.54 -5.76 -6.87
CA VAL A 89 20.65 -6.50 -8.13
C VAL A 89 20.05 -5.68 -9.27
N VAL A 90 20.88 -5.39 -10.27
CA VAL A 90 20.48 -4.67 -11.50
C VAL A 90 20.68 -5.60 -12.69
N PRO A 91 19.63 -6.19 -13.27
CA PRO A 91 19.76 -7.07 -14.41
C PRO A 91 20.37 -6.36 -15.63
N ALA A 92 21.40 -6.94 -16.21
CA ALA A 92 22.04 -6.38 -17.41
C ALA A 92 21.19 -6.56 -18.67
N ARG A 93 20.26 -7.51 -18.67
CA ARG A 93 19.41 -7.86 -19.82
C ARG A 93 18.00 -8.21 -19.39
N SER A 94 17.07 -8.05 -20.32
CA SER A 94 15.69 -8.54 -20.23
C SER A 94 15.58 -9.99 -20.73
N GLY A 95 14.56 -10.70 -20.25
CA GLY A 95 14.10 -11.92 -20.88
C GLY A 95 13.29 -11.64 -22.14
N THR A 96 12.66 -12.65 -22.68
CA THR A 96 11.70 -12.55 -23.78
C THR A 96 10.42 -13.34 -23.48
N ALA A 97 9.37 -13.11 -24.23
CA ALA A 97 8.16 -13.94 -24.15
C ALA A 97 8.53 -15.42 -24.39
N GLY A 98 8.22 -16.28 -23.43
CA GLY A 98 8.58 -17.70 -23.47
C GLY A 98 10.00 -18.05 -22.99
N GLN A 99 10.89 -17.06 -22.80
CA GLN A 99 12.24 -17.24 -22.25
C GLN A 99 12.54 -16.15 -21.19
N PRO A 100 11.84 -16.13 -20.06
CA PRO A 100 12.11 -15.15 -19.00
C PRO A 100 13.50 -15.37 -18.39
N ILE A 101 14.10 -14.30 -17.86
CA ILE A 101 15.22 -14.39 -16.94
C ILE A 101 14.65 -14.62 -15.53
N THR A 102 15.15 -15.65 -14.83
CA THR A 102 14.59 -16.04 -13.53
C THR A 102 15.62 -15.97 -12.41
N TYR A 103 15.31 -15.23 -11.35
CA TYR A 103 16.01 -15.23 -10.07
C TYR A 103 15.18 -16.05 -9.07
N ARG A 104 15.72 -17.17 -8.59
CA ARG A 104 14.93 -18.09 -7.77
C ARG A 104 15.73 -18.62 -6.59
N ALA A 105 15.10 -18.63 -5.40
CA ALA A 105 15.63 -19.39 -4.28
C ALA A 105 15.67 -20.90 -4.63
N ALA A 106 16.73 -21.59 -4.24
CA ALA A 106 16.79 -23.03 -4.39
C ALA A 106 15.71 -23.70 -3.52
N PRO A 107 15.19 -24.86 -3.92
CA PRO A 107 14.17 -25.56 -3.12
C PRO A 107 14.60 -25.72 -1.66
N GLY A 108 13.77 -25.24 -0.72
CA GLY A 108 14.05 -25.28 0.73
C GLY A 108 15.12 -24.27 1.20
N ALA A 109 15.67 -23.44 0.33
CA ALA A 109 16.65 -22.42 0.72
C ALA A 109 15.97 -21.22 1.41
N ARG A 110 16.63 -20.69 2.44
CA ARG A 110 16.30 -19.42 3.06
C ARG A 110 17.22 -18.34 2.50
N VAL A 111 16.72 -17.59 1.55
CA VAL A 111 17.44 -16.52 0.86
C VAL A 111 16.93 -15.19 1.35
N THR A 112 17.82 -14.27 1.73
CA THR A 112 17.46 -12.89 2.07
C THR A 112 18.33 -11.93 1.28
N VAL A 113 17.72 -11.05 0.48
CA VAL A 113 18.40 -9.89 -0.10
C VAL A 113 18.17 -8.71 0.84
N SER A 114 19.26 -8.23 1.45
CA SER A 114 19.21 -7.25 2.55
C SER A 114 19.63 -5.86 2.06
N GLY A 115 18.80 -4.87 2.37
CA GLY A 115 19.16 -3.45 2.26
C GLY A 115 19.93 -2.92 3.45
N ALA A 116 20.04 -3.69 4.53
CA ALA A 116 20.75 -3.29 5.75
C ALA A 116 22.18 -3.82 5.80
N GLU A 117 23.05 -3.11 6.48
CA GLU A 117 24.45 -3.46 6.76
C GLU A 117 24.71 -3.47 8.26
N ARG A 118 25.58 -4.37 8.69
CA ARG A 118 25.93 -4.55 10.09
C ARG A 118 26.81 -3.42 10.61
N ILE A 119 26.42 -2.82 11.73
CA ILE A 119 27.21 -1.86 12.52
C ILE A 119 27.95 -2.59 13.63
N ARG A 120 29.24 -2.30 13.79
CA ARG A 120 30.16 -2.95 14.73
C ARG A 120 30.89 -1.94 15.58
N GLY A 121 31.57 -2.42 16.65
CA GLY A 121 32.45 -1.59 17.46
C GLY A 121 31.69 -0.69 18.43
N TRP A 122 30.64 -1.24 19.00
CA TRP A 122 29.86 -0.58 20.05
C TRP A 122 30.68 -0.42 21.33
N SER A 123 30.62 0.76 21.90
CA SER A 123 31.26 1.09 23.16
C SER A 123 30.30 1.82 24.09
N PRO A 124 30.34 1.57 25.41
CA PRO A 124 29.52 2.31 26.37
C PRO A 124 29.77 3.81 26.25
N VAL A 125 28.71 4.60 26.34
CA VAL A 125 28.81 6.06 26.45
C VAL A 125 29.13 6.41 27.89
N THR A 126 30.10 7.29 28.09
CA THR A 126 30.58 7.72 29.42
C THR A 126 30.15 9.15 29.75
N GLY A 127 30.25 9.55 31.02
CA GLY A 127 29.99 10.91 31.45
C GLY A 127 30.84 11.96 30.71
N GLN A 128 32.07 11.62 30.30
CA GLN A 128 32.89 12.49 29.47
C GLN A 128 32.32 12.72 28.08
N ALA A 129 31.66 11.68 27.51
CA ALA A 129 30.95 11.82 26.25
C ALA A 129 29.71 12.71 26.40
N VAL A 130 28.97 12.60 27.52
CA VAL A 130 27.86 13.50 27.83
C VAL A 130 28.34 14.96 27.93
N ALA A 131 29.49 15.20 28.56
CA ALA A 131 30.07 16.55 28.66
C ALA A 131 30.43 17.13 27.29
N ARG A 132 30.94 16.32 26.35
CA ARG A 132 31.21 16.76 24.96
C ARG A 132 29.94 17.05 24.18
N ILE A 133 28.91 16.22 24.35
CA ILE A 133 27.59 16.44 23.72
C ILE A 133 27.01 17.78 24.23
N ALA A 134 27.24 18.14 25.48
CA ALA A 134 26.78 19.39 26.07
C ALA A 134 27.35 20.64 25.38
N GLU A 135 28.44 20.55 24.63
CA GLU A 135 28.99 21.66 23.83
C GLU A 135 28.03 22.04 22.68
N SER A 136 27.28 21.05 22.13
CA SER A 136 26.30 21.24 21.06
C SER A 136 24.84 21.15 21.53
N ASP A 137 24.57 20.41 22.59
CA ASP A 137 23.26 20.29 23.24
C ASP A 137 23.38 20.53 24.76
N PRO A 138 23.28 21.78 25.22
CA PRO A 138 23.48 22.17 26.64
C PRO A 138 22.45 21.51 27.57
N TYR A 139 21.38 20.95 27.06
CA TYR A 139 20.37 20.28 27.87
C TYR A 139 20.68 18.78 28.11
N ALA A 140 21.63 18.19 27.39
CA ALA A 140 21.99 16.79 27.52
C ALA A 140 22.34 16.33 28.95
N PRO A 141 23.09 17.11 29.78
CA PRO A 141 23.45 16.69 31.14
C PRO A 141 22.30 16.48 32.11
N GLY A 142 21.19 17.22 31.93
CA GLY A 142 20.00 17.14 32.78
C GLY A 142 18.87 16.27 32.19
N SER A 143 19.12 15.60 31.06
CA SER A 143 18.11 14.86 30.30
C SER A 143 17.99 13.42 30.76
N PRO A 144 16.92 12.72 30.38
CA PRO A 144 16.78 11.26 30.56
C PRO A 144 17.92 10.45 29.93
N PHE A 145 18.49 10.91 28.83
CA PHE A 145 19.72 10.35 28.23
C PHE A 145 20.88 10.28 29.20
N ALA A 146 21.17 11.35 29.96
CA ALA A 146 22.24 11.36 30.92
C ALA A 146 22.01 10.37 32.07
N GLN A 147 20.75 10.14 32.45
CA GLN A 147 20.42 9.10 33.41
C GLN A 147 20.66 7.71 32.80
N ALA A 148 20.21 7.46 31.59
CA ALA A 148 20.42 6.19 30.88
C ALA A 148 21.92 5.88 30.70
N VAL A 149 22.76 6.91 30.51
CA VAL A 149 24.24 6.77 30.49
C VAL A 149 24.77 6.35 31.84
N ARG A 150 24.31 6.97 32.95
CA ARG A 150 24.73 6.60 34.32
C ARG A 150 24.33 5.15 34.65
N ASP A 151 23.21 4.72 34.16
CA ASP A 151 22.67 3.37 34.35
C ASP A 151 23.35 2.30 33.45
N GLY A 152 24.24 2.75 32.52
CA GLY A 152 25.03 1.86 31.67
C GLY A 152 24.29 1.33 30.44
N HIS A 153 23.16 1.94 30.06
CA HIS A 153 22.28 1.46 28.97
C HIS A 153 22.56 2.11 27.62
N VAL A 154 23.44 3.11 27.53
CA VAL A 154 23.68 3.79 26.26
C VAL A 154 25.04 3.40 25.70
N TYR A 155 25.01 2.99 24.44
CA TYR A 155 26.18 2.61 23.66
C TYR A 155 26.25 3.47 22.40
N SER A 156 27.45 3.60 21.84
CA SER A 156 27.62 4.27 20.55
C SER A 156 28.62 3.57 19.65
N ALA A 157 28.40 3.67 18.36
CA ALA A 157 29.32 3.18 17.33
C ALA A 157 29.50 4.24 16.23
N ARG A 158 30.63 4.19 15.53
CA ARG A 158 30.82 4.99 14.32
C ARG A 158 29.99 4.39 13.19
N ALA A 159 29.16 5.22 12.55
CA ALA A 159 28.35 4.85 11.41
C ALA A 159 28.16 6.08 10.51
N ASP A 160 28.37 5.92 9.21
CA ASP A 160 28.04 6.94 8.21
C ASP A 160 26.71 6.57 7.56
N LEU A 161 25.62 7.10 8.06
CA LEU A 161 24.25 6.84 7.60
C LEU A 161 23.70 7.98 6.73
N GLY A 162 24.58 8.85 6.23
CA GLY A 162 24.19 10.02 5.44
C GLY A 162 23.84 11.23 6.33
N SER A 163 23.45 12.31 5.69
CA SER A 163 23.06 13.56 6.37
C SER A 163 21.56 13.65 6.66
N ASP A 164 20.76 12.85 6.00
CA ASP A 164 19.30 12.83 6.16
C ASP A 164 18.88 11.84 7.23
N VAL A 165 18.77 12.33 8.46
CA VAL A 165 18.35 11.49 9.61
C VAL A 165 16.95 10.93 9.46
N THR A 166 16.11 11.51 8.60
CA THR A 166 14.71 11.09 8.42
C THR A 166 14.57 9.80 7.62
N THR A 167 15.64 9.34 6.98
CA THR A 167 15.69 8.06 6.25
C THR A 167 16.45 6.98 7.02
N VAL A 168 17.03 7.30 8.18
CA VAL A 168 17.77 6.34 9.01
C VAL A 168 16.81 5.32 9.60
N GLN A 169 17.10 4.06 9.36
CA GLN A 169 16.36 2.91 9.90
C GLN A 169 17.34 1.91 10.46
N THR A 170 17.20 1.58 11.74
CA THR A 170 18.13 0.69 12.46
C THR A 170 17.41 -0.53 13.02
N PHE A 171 18.15 -1.60 13.20
CA PHE A 171 17.60 -2.89 13.63
C PHE A 171 18.49 -3.54 14.69
N THR A 172 17.87 -4.20 15.64
CA THR A 172 18.49 -5.12 16.57
C THR A 172 17.89 -6.50 16.34
N ASP A 173 18.71 -7.48 15.94
CA ASP A 173 18.28 -8.86 15.66
C ASP A 173 17.05 -8.93 14.73
N LYS A 174 17.10 -8.14 13.63
CA LYS A 174 16.05 -8.00 12.63
C LYS A 174 14.77 -7.28 13.10
N ARG A 175 14.71 -6.75 14.30
CA ARG A 175 13.61 -5.92 14.78
C ARG A 175 13.99 -4.44 14.66
N MET A 176 13.10 -3.64 14.09
CA MET A 176 13.35 -2.21 13.94
C MET A 176 13.41 -1.52 15.31
N ASN A 177 14.46 -0.71 15.51
CA ASN A 177 14.52 0.25 16.57
C ASN A 177 13.83 1.55 16.15
N VAL A 178 13.27 2.30 17.08
CA VAL A 178 12.60 3.57 16.83
C VAL A 178 13.49 4.75 17.16
N GLU A 179 13.34 5.87 16.46
CA GLU A 179 14.05 7.10 16.80
C GLU A 179 13.67 7.58 18.19
N ALA A 180 14.64 8.06 18.95
CA ALA A 180 14.38 8.66 20.27
C ALA A 180 13.40 9.84 20.14
N GLN A 181 12.25 9.73 20.81
CA GLN A 181 11.17 10.71 20.75
C GLN A 181 10.41 10.83 22.07
N TRP A 182 9.69 11.91 22.21
CA TRP A 182 8.76 12.14 23.28
C TRP A 182 7.33 12.38 22.75
N PRO A 183 6.32 11.70 23.31
CA PRO A 183 6.47 10.58 24.27
C PRO A 183 7.16 9.38 23.63
N TYR A 184 7.69 8.45 24.43
CA TYR A 184 8.22 7.19 23.93
C TYR A 184 7.10 6.42 23.19
N PRO A 185 7.28 6.09 21.91
CA PRO A 185 6.17 5.59 21.09
C PRO A 185 5.80 4.14 21.40
N GLY A 186 6.66 3.37 22.08
CA GLY A 186 6.61 1.92 22.08
C GLY A 186 7.24 1.33 20.82
N LEU A 187 7.12 0.02 20.65
CA LEU A 187 7.71 -0.72 19.52
C LEU A 187 6.66 -1.18 18.49
N ASP A 188 5.38 -1.04 18.77
CA ASP A 188 4.32 -1.24 17.77
C ASP A 188 4.11 0.06 16.99
N LEU A 189 4.58 0.07 15.75
CA LEU A 189 4.55 1.24 14.89
C LEU A 189 3.13 1.72 14.53
N LEU A 190 2.14 0.83 14.59
CA LEU A 190 0.73 1.15 14.35
C LEU A 190 -0.05 1.42 15.64
N GLU A 191 0.66 1.36 16.78
CA GLU A 191 0.13 1.70 18.08
C GLU A 191 1.03 2.65 18.88
N PRO A 192 1.56 3.72 18.24
CA PRO A 192 2.45 4.63 18.93
C PRO A 192 1.74 5.36 20.06
N ALA A 193 2.42 5.52 21.18
CA ALA A 193 1.99 6.48 22.18
C ALA A 193 2.21 7.90 21.63
N VAL A 194 1.19 8.73 21.76
CA VAL A 194 1.16 10.11 21.27
C VAL A 194 0.56 11.03 22.32
N ARG A 195 0.81 12.34 22.18
CA ARG A 195 0.13 13.38 22.95
C ARG A 195 -0.94 14.05 22.10
N TYR A 196 -1.89 14.69 22.76
CA TYR A 196 -2.88 15.55 22.12
C TYR A 196 -2.56 17.01 22.44
N ALA A 197 -2.65 17.87 21.45
CA ALA A 197 -2.53 19.30 21.61
C ALA A 197 -3.56 19.81 22.61
N GLY A 198 -3.09 20.53 23.63
CA GLY A 198 -3.92 21.03 24.73
C GLY A 198 -4.64 22.34 24.39
N PRO A 199 -5.43 22.85 25.35
CA PRO A 199 -6.01 24.20 25.27
C PRO A 199 -4.91 25.24 25.03
N GLY A 200 -5.16 26.24 24.18
CA GLY A 200 -4.17 27.24 23.79
C GLY A 200 -3.36 26.90 22.56
N SER A 201 -3.47 25.67 22.04
CA SER A 201 -2.92 25.33 20.74
C SER A 201 -3.69 26.02 19.61
N ALA A 202 -2.97 26.52 18.61
CA ALA A 202 -3.57 27.17 17.45
C ALA A 202 -2.54 27.27 16.32
N GLU A 203 -3.01 27.28 15.07
CA GLU A 203 -2.18 27.48 13.87
C GLU A 203 -0.91 26.60 13.88
N ALA A 204 0.24 27.20 14.15
CA ALA A 204 1.56 26.57 14.24
C ALA A 204 2.06 26.40 15.69
N THR A 205 1.17 26.42 16.68
CA THR A 205 1.53 26.27 18.09
C THR A 205 0.88 25.05 18.71
N VAL A 206 1.68 24.18 19.30
CA VAL A 206 1.22 23.11 20.18
C VAL A 206 1.41 23.56 21.62
N ALA A 207 0.34 23.63 22.38
CA ALA A 207 0.34 23.84 23.83
C ALA A 207 -0.01 22.52 24.52
N ASP A 208 0.74 22.13 25.55
CA ASP A 208 0.48 20.95 26.37
C ASP A 208 1.23 21.09 27.71
N ASP A 209 0.52 21.02 28.84
CA ASP A 209 1.10 21.10 30.17
C ASP A 209 2.14 20.00 30.45
N ALA A 210 2.12 18.92 29.69
CA ALA A 210 3.14 17.88 29.77
C ALA A 210 4.48 18.24 29.10
N LEU A 211 4.57 19.36 28.40
CA LEU A 211 5.83 19.91 27.87
C LEU A 211 6.61 20.63 28.98
N THR A 212 7.22 19.85 29.85
CA THR A 212 7.91 20.34 31.04
C THR A 212 9.42 20.64 30.85
N ARG A 213 9.94 20.43 29.64
CA ARG A 213 11.34 20.71 29.34
C ARG A 213 11.64 22.22 29.41
N PRO A 214 12.86 22.61 29.76
CA PRO A 214 13.23 24.03 29.82
C PRO A 214 13.02 24.77 28.50
N ALA A 215 12.85 26.09 28.57
CA ALA A 215 12.76 26.94 27.39
C ALA A 215 13.94 26.70 26.43
N GLY A 216 13.66 26.60 25.14
CA GLY A 216 14.65 26.33 24.10
C GLY A 216 15.05 24.86 23.92
N TYR A 217 14.66 23.96 24.81
CA TYR A 217 15.05 22.55 24.74
C TYR A 217 14.65 21.90 23.36
N TRP A 218 13.44 22.15 22.90
CA TRP A 218 12.94 21.58 21.66
C TRP A 218 13.32 22.37 20.39
N ASN A 219 14.03 23.48 20.49
CA ASN A 219 14.42 24.26 19.32
C ASN A 219 15.23 23.41 18.35
N GLY A 220 14.84 23.41 17.07
CA GLY A 220 15.44 22.60 16.01
C GLY A 220 15.06 21.12 16.03
N ALA A 221 14.27 20.66 17.00
CA ALA A 221 13.69 19.32 17.00
C ALA A 221 12.61 19.20 15.91
N ARG A 222 12.25 18.00 15.55
CA ARG A 222 11.16 17.71 14.64
C ARG A 222 9.89 17.42 15.44
N VAL A 223 8.76 17.97 15.01
CA VAL A 223 7.43 17.61 15.45
C VAL A 223 6.72 16.85 14.35
N THR A 224 6.11 15.72 14.69
CA THR A 224 5.14 15.04 13.85
C THR A 224 3.76 15.34 14.42
N THR A 225 2.89 15.92 13.58
CA THR A 225 1.49 16.18 13.91
C THR A 225 0.62 15.27 13.08
N ASN A 226 -0.46 14.80 13.66
CA ASN A 226 -1.47 14.02 12.93
C ASN A 226 -2.87 14.50 13.35
N TYR A 227 -3.64 14.87 12.36
CA TYR A 227 -5.01 15.33 12.54
C TYR A 227 -5.88 14.79 11.39
N TRP A 228 -6.99 14.14 11.75
CA TRP A 228 -7.97 13.60 10.82
C TRP A 228 -7.32 12.59 9.83
N TYR A 229 -7.13 12.96 8.55
CA TYR A 229 -6.52 12.12 7.52
C TYR A 229 -5.08 12.51 7.17
N ILE A 230 -4.48 13.46 7.88
CA ILE A 230 -3.17 14.01 7.54
C ILE A 230 -2.20 13.89 8.68
N THR A 231 -1.02 13.39 8.31
CA THR A 231 0.19 13.48 9.11
C THR A 231 1.17 14.44 8.45
N ALA A 232 1.78 15.31 9.22
CA ALA A 232 2.77 16.28 8.75
C ALA A 232 3.92 16.41 9.74
N THR A 233 5.10 16.73 9.22
CA THR A 233 6.28 17.05 10.02
C THR A 233 6.66 18.52 9.85
N SER A 234 7.20 19.13 10.92
CA SER A 234 7.76 20.46 10.89
C SER A 234 8.95 20.54 11.85
N THR A 235 9.80 21.53 11.68
CA THR A 235 10.84 21.87 12.64
C THR A 235 10.26 22.78 13.72
N ILE A 236 10.70 22.61 14.96
CA ILE A 236 10.32 23.47 16.06
C ILE A 236 11.20 24.73 16.04
N LYS A 237 10.59 25.87 15.81
CA LYS A 237 11.21 27.17 15.76
C LYS A 237 11.61 27.67 17.14
N SER A 238 10.73 27.52 18.11
CA SER A 238 10.96 27.90 19.50
C SER A 238 10.13 27.05 20.45
N SER A 239 10.62 26.91 21.68
CA SER A 239 9.90 26.15 22.72
C SER A 239 10.01 26.85 24.07
N ASP A 240 8.98 26.71 24.88
CA ASP A 240 8.92 27.10 26.27
C ASP A 240 8.25 25.99 27.09
N VAL A 241 8.26 26.09 28.40
CA VAL A 241 7.49 25.21 29.27
C VAL A 241 6.02 25.33 28.87
N GLY A 242 5.40 24.20 28.57
CA GLY A 242 4.00 24.13 28.15
C GLY A 242 3.72 24.41 26.69
N SER A 243 4.75 24.73 25.84
CA SER A 243 4.45 24.99 24.42
C SER A 243 5.65 24.82 23.50
N VAL A 244 5.35 24.50 22.23
CA VAL A 244 6.29 24.54 21.11
C VAL A 244 5.66 25.28 19.93
N VAL A 245 6.46 26.07 19.22
CA VAL A 245 6.06 26.80 18.01
C VAL A 245 6.75 26.16 16.80
N LEU A 246 5.95 25.77 15.82
CA LEU A 246 6.39 25.15 14.57
C LEU A 246 6.90 26.22 13.62
N ASP A 247 7.93 25.90 12.85
CA ASP A 247 8.46 26.78 11.80
C ASP A 247 7.42 26.95 10.66
N VAL A 248 6.75 25.85 10.32
CA VAL A 248 5.66 25.83 9.33
C VAL A 248 4.45 25.15 9.94
N ALA A 249 3.30 25.81 9.84
CA ALA A 249 2.03 25.19 10.22
C ALA A 249 1.77 23.93 9.39
N PRO A 250 1.10 22.90 9.95
CA PRO A 250 0.70 21.73 9.15
C PRO A 250 -0.06 22.14 7.90
N PRO A 251 0.21 21.54 6.73
CA PRO A 251 -0.42 21.91 5.47
C PRO A 251 -1.92 21.61 5.46
N CYS A 252 -2.62 22.14 4.47
CA CYS A 252 -4.05 21.95 4.23
C CYS A 252 -4.96 22.71 5.20
N VAL A 253 -6.11 22.15 5.51
CA VAL A 253 -7.05 22.66 6.53
C VAL A 253 -6.52 22.52 7.96
N HIS A 254 -5.26 22.18 8.14
CA HIS A 254 -4.71 21.57 9.33
C HIS A 254 -3.82 22.55 10.09
N LYS A 255 -4.48 23.45 10.71
CA LYS A 255 -3.99 24.08 11.94
C LYS A 255 -3.84 23.03 13.02
N VAL A 256 -2.97 23.28 13.97
CA VAL A 256 -2.99 22.53 15.22
C VAL A 256 -4.33 22.77 15.90
N VAL A 257 -5.13 21.72 16.05
CA VAL A 257 -6.48 21.77 16.64
C VAL A 257 -6.44 21.22 18.06
N PRO A 258 -6.80 22.02 19.08
CA PRO A 258 -6.84 21.57 20.47
C PRO A 258 -7.68 20.32 20.65
N LYS A 259 -7.18 19.34 21.41
CA LYS A 259 -7.81 18.05 21.74
C LYS A 259 -7.94 17.06 20.57
N ASP A 260 -7.70 17.48 19.34
CA ASP A 260 -7.82 16.64 18.15
C ASP A 260 -6.48 16.34 17.46
N THR A 261 -5.56 17.32 17.42
CA THR A 261 -4.22 17.09 16.85
C THR A 261 -3.40 16.22 17.80
N ARG A 262 -2.98 15.07 17.31
CA ARG A 262 -1.95 14.24 17.96
C ARG A 262 -0.58 14.73 17.56
N TYR A 263 0.40 14.60 18.47
CA TYR A 263 1.76 14.97 18.15
C TYR A 263 2.81 14.15 18.91
N ALA A 264 4.02 14.13 18.35
CA ALA A 264 5.22 13.59 18.97
C ALA A 264 6.42 14.44 18.55
N LEU A 265 7.46 14.46 19.39
CA LEU A 265 8.67 15.27 19.22
C LEU A 265 9.90 14.36 19.12
N SER A 266 10.75 14.55 18.09
CA SER A 266 11.96 13.75 17.87
C SER A 266 13.16 14.61 17.48
N GLY A 267 14.34 13.97 17.36
CA GLY A 267 15.55 14.67 16.94
C GLY A 267 16.33 15.29 18.11
N LYS A 268 16.08 14.89 19.35
CA LYS A 268 16.86 15.27 20.54
C LYS A 268 17.50 14.05 21.19
N ILE A 269 18.81 14.07 21.34
CA ILE A 269 19.53 12.99 22.04
C ILE A 269 19.07 12.85 23.49
N GLY A 270 18.61 13.95 24.09
CA GLY A 270 18.08 13.95 25.44
C GLY A 270 16.93 12.99 25.73
N GLU A 271 16.22 12.56 24.68
CA GLU A 271 15.10 11.60 24.77
C GLU A 271 15.52 10.14 24.52
N LEU A 272 16.83 9.87 24.35
CA LEU A 272 17.37 8.51 24.22
C LEU A 272 17.43 7.84 25.60
N ALA A 273 16.31 7.27 26.03
CA ALA A 273 16.15 6.76 27.40
C ALA A 273 15.28 5.50 27.52
N HIS A 274 14.97 4.84 26.41
CA HIS A 274 14.06 3.68 26.39
C HIS A 274 14.60 2.54 25.55
N PRO A 275 14.32 1.27 25.90
CA PRO A 275 14.77 0.11 25.14
C PRO A 275 14.35 0.18 23.67
N GLY A 276 15.27 -0.19 22.77
CA GLY A 276 15.04 -0.21 21.35
C GLY A 276 14.94 1.18 20.70
N THR A 277 15.48 2.24 21.37
CA THR A 277 15.55 3.58 20.78
C THR A 277 16.98 3.91 20.32
N TRP A 278 17.07 4.74 19.29
CA TRP A 278 18.33 5.21 18.73
C TRP A 278 18.32 6.73 18.51
N PHE A 279 19.51 7.30 18.45
CA PHE A 279 19.77 8.66 18.00
C PHE A 279 21.00 8.68 17.08
N TYR A 280 20.93 9.40 15.97
CA TYR A 280 22.05 9.54 15.05
C TYR A 280 22.55 10.98 14.98
N ASP A 281 23.85 11.15 15.17
CA ASP A 281 24.57 12.40 14.95
C ASP A 281 25.21 12.37 13.55
N PRO A 282 24.65 13.09 12.56
CA PRO A 282 25.18 13.08 11.19
C PRO A 282 26.49 13.83 11.04
N VAL A 283 26.82 14.79 11.94
CA VAL A 283 28.04 15.55 11.92
C VAL A 283 29.20 14.71 12.46
N GLY A 284 29.02 14.12 13.62
CA GLY A 284 29.98 13.20 14.24
C GLY A 284 30.00 11.81 13.61
N LYS A 285 29.08 11.49 12.70
CA LYS A 285 28.88 10.16 12.09
C LYS A 285 28.82 9.07 13.15
N ARG A 286 27.96 9.28 14.15
CA ARG A 286 27.84 8.42 15.32
C ARG A 286 26.42 8.04 15.60
N LEU A 287 26.18 6.73 15.66
CA LEU A 287 24.90 6.17 16.08
C LEU A 287 24.96 5.86 17.59
N TYR A 288 23.96 6.30 18.32
CA TYR A 288 23.71 5.99 19.72
C TYR A 288 22.51 5.05 19.82
N LEU A 289 22.60 4.05 20.68
CA LEU A 289 21.57 3.05 20.90
C LEU A 289 21.33 2.88 22.41
N TYR A 290 20.09 2.87 22.82
CA TYR A 290 19.73 2.34 24.14
C TYR A 290 19.64 0.81 24.05
N SER A 291 20.43 0.12 24.86
CA SER A 291 20.44 -1.34 24.96
C SER A 291 20.53 -1.74 26.44
N GLU A 292 19.74 -2.75 26.83
CA GLU A 292 19.75 -3.28 28.20
C GLU A 292 20.98 -4.13 28.48
N ASP A 293 21.65 -4.62 27.44
CA ASP A 293 22.91 -5.36 27.52
C ASP A 293 23.90 -4.94 26.41
N ASP A 294 25.06 -5.59 26.32
CA ASP A 294 26.10 -5.24 25.36
C ASP A 294 25.65 -5.52 23.90
N PRO A 295 25.44 -4.45 23.08
CA PRO A 295 25.01 -4.61 21.69
C PRO A 295 26.01 -5.35 20.80
N ASN A 296 27.26 -5.59 21.24
CA ASN A 296 28.19 -6.43 20.50
C ASN A 296 27.78 -7.91 20.52
N ARG A 297 26.87 -8.31 21.41
CA ARG A 297 26.25 -9.67 21.46
C ARG A 297 25.09 -9.83 20.48
N HIS A 298 24.62 -8.74 19.91
CA HIS A 298 23.50 -8.67 18.99
C HIS A 298 23.95 -8.38 17.55
N VAL A 299 23.06 -8.58 16.62
CA VAL A 299 23.22 -8.12 15.22
C VAL A 299 22.54 -6.77 15.08
N ILE A 300 23.36 -5.71 15.20
CA ILE A 300 22.87 -4.35 14.98
C ILE A 300 23.13 -3.99 13.53
N GLU A 301 22.08 -3.55 12.83
CA GLU A 301 22.13 -3.20 11.41
C GLU A 301 21.51 -1.83 11.17
N ALA A 302 21.90 -1.17 10.09
CA ALA A 302 21.22 0.02 9.59
C ALA A 302 20.98 -0.12 8.08
N LYS A 303 19.86 0.44 7.60
CA LYS A 303 19.53 0.49 6.18
C LYS A 303 20.59 1.28 5.42
N ALA A 304 21.14 0.66 4.39
CA ALA A 304 22.16 1.23 3.50
C ALA A 304 21.71 1.29 2.04
N ARG A 305 20.67 0.51 1.68
CA ARG A 305 20.15 0.40 0.31
C ARG A 305 18.63 0.42 0.31
N THR A 306 18.05 1.09 -0.67
CA THR A 306 16.60 1.11 -0.85
C THR A 306 16.12 -0.10 -1.65
N LEU A 307 16.87 -0.51 -2.69
CA LEU A 307 16.45 -1.56 -3.61
C LEU A 307 17.22 -2.86 -3.37
N ALA A 308 16.50 -3.97 -3.31
CA ALA A 308 17.01 -5.32 -3.47
C ALA A 308 17.17 -5.65 -4.97
N PHE A 309 16.15 -5.32 -5.77
CA PHE A 309 16.19 -5.45 -7.22
C PHE A 309 15.76 -4.14 -7.87
N ASP A 310 16.59 -3.62 -8.75
CA ASP A 310 16.30 -2.50 -9.63
C ASP A 310 15.91 -3.03 -11.01
N LEU A 311 14.61 -3.07 -11.28
CA LEU A 311 14.05 -3.63 -12.51
C LEU A 311 13.54 -2.55 -13.46
N ARG A 312 13.94 -1.28 -13.28
CA ARG A 312 13.37 -0.13 -13.98
C ARG A 312 13.51 -0.19 -15.52
N ASN A 313 14.40 -0.99 -16.03
CA ASN A 313 14.64 -1.13 -17.48
C ASN A 313 14.59 -2.59 -17.94
N THR A 314 13.83 -3.44 -17.24
CA THR A 314 13.78 -4.87 -17.56
C THR A 314 12.38 -5.34 -17.92
N SER A 315 12.32 -6.35 -18.76
CA SER A 315 11.10 -7.02 -19.15
C SER A 315 11.24 -8.54 -19.08
N HIS A 316 10.13 -9.26 -18.94
CA HIS A 316 10.13 -10.72 -18.88
C HIS A 316 11.16 -11.26 -17.85
N THR A 317 11.11 -10.70 -16.64
CA THR A 317 11.98 -11.08 -15.53
C THR A 317 11.12 -11.63 -14.39
N THR A 318 11.51 -12.76 -13.82
CA THR A 318 10.83 -13.39 -12.69
C THR A 318 11.73 -13.40 -11.47
N ILE A 319 11.20 -12.97 -10.31
CA ILE A 319 11.81 -13.12 -9.00
C ILE A 319 10.89 -14.02 -8.18
N THR A 320 11.40 -15.14 -7.67
CA THR A 320 10.55 -16.08 -6.92
C THR A 320 11.23 -16.68 -5.69
N GLY A 321 10.46 -16.77 -4.60
CA GLY A 321 10.84 -17.45 -3.37
C GLY A 321 11.97 -16.80 -2.58
N VAL A 322 12.31 -15.54 -2.82
CA VAL A 322 13.35 -14.82 -2.06
C VAL A 322 12.74 -13.94 -0.96
N GLY A 323 13.47 -13.77 0.13
CA GLY A 323 13.16 -12.79 1.18
C GLY A 323 13.80 -11.44 0.89
N LEU A 324 13.10 -10.36 1.22
CA LEU A 324 13.61 -8.98 1.22
C LEU A 324 13.63 -8.47 2.66
N PHE A 325 14.72 -7.83 3.05
CA PHE A 325 14.84 -7.22 4.36
C PHE A 325 15.34 -5.77 4.23
N ALA A 326 14.61 -4.81 4.80
CA ALA A 326 14.93 -3.38 4.75
C ALA A 326 15.17 -2.85 3.33
N SER A 327 14.52 -3.44 2.35
CA SER A 327 14.68 -3.12 0.92
C SER A 327 13.44 -3.50 0.13
N THR A 328 13.32 -3.02 -1.10
CA THR A 328 12.17 -3.25 -1.95
C THR A 328 12.56 -3.54 -3.40
N VAL A 329 11.56 -3.64 -4.29
CA VAL A 329 11.72 -3.85 -5.73
C VAL A 329 11.00 -2.74 -6.49
N GLU A 330 11.62 -2.21 -7.53
CA GLU A 330 11.02 -1.19 -8.39
C GLU A 330 11.14 -1.58 -9.86
N THR A 331 10.02 -1.48 -10.60
CA THR A 331 9.99 -1.49 -12.06
C THR A 331 9.79 -0.06 -12.58
N GLY A 332 10.21 0.21 -13.81
CA GLY A 332 10.12 1.54 -14.43
C GLY A 332 9.06 1.62 -15.56
N PRO A 333 8.82 2.82 -16.12
CA PRO A 333 7.83 3.01 -17.19
C PRO A 333 8.08 2.12 -18.43
N GLY A 334 9.32 1.76 -18.70
CA GLY A 334 9.69 0.86 -19.80
C GLY A 334 9.64 -0.63 -19.47
N SER A 335 9.37 -0.99 -18.23
CA SER A 335 9.33 -2.39 -17.80
C SER A 335 8.01 -3.06 -18.17
N SER A 336 8.10 -4.35 -18.52
CA SER A 336 6.89 -5.12 -18.82
C SER A 336 7.05 -6.60 -18.49
N HIS A 337 5.92 -7.25 -18.13
CA HIS A 337 5.89 -8.69 -17.88
C HIS A 337 6.91 -9.14 -16.82
N VAL A 338 7.15 -8.29 -15.81
CA VAL A 338 7.92 -8.65 -14.61
C VAL A 338 6.99 -9.38 -13.67
N VAL A 339 7.46 -10.49 -13.10
CA VAL A 339 6.72 -11.28 -12.12
C VAL A 339 7.50 -11.39 -10.82
N ILE A 340 6.90 -10.92 -9.72
CA ILE A 340 7.41 -11.07 -8.36
C ILE A 340 6.48 -12.07 -7.67
N ASP A 341 6.96 -13.26 -7.36
CA ASP A 341 6.13 -14.39 -6.95
C ASP A 341 6.65 -15.06 -5.68
N GLY A 342 5.78 -15.24 -4.70
CA GLY A 342 6.10 -16.00 -3.49
C GLY A 342 7.27 -15.43 -2.68
N ILE A 343 7.42 -14.12 -2.63
CA ILE A 343 8.45 -13.47 -1.82
C ILE A 343 7.91 -13.16 -0.41
N THR A 344 8.85 -13.00 0.54
CA THR A 344 8.57 -12.37 1.83
C THR A 344 9.32 -11.04 1.89
N GLY A 345 8.62 -9.95 2.20
CA GLY A 345 9.22 -8.62 2.28
C GLY A 345 8.94 -7.94 3.62
N THR A 346 10.01 -7.56 4.34
CA THR A 346 9.88 -6.90 5.64
C THR A 346 10.66 -5.59 5.66
N TYR A 347 10.07 -4.52 6.22
CA TYR A 347 10.62 -3.18 6.23
C TYR A 347 10.90 -2.63 4.83
N LEU A 348 9.88 -2.71 3.98
CA LEU A 348 9.98 -2.39 2.55
C LEU A 348 10.37 -0.94 2.30
N SER A 349 9.87 0.01 3.10
CA SER A 349 10.24 1.42 3.03
C SER A 349 10.35 2.05 4.40
N HIS A 350 11.11 3.16 4.50
CA HIS A 350 11.20 3.96 5.72
C HIS A 350 11.53 5.41 5.41
N TYR A 351 10.78 6.30 6.03
CA TYR A 351 11.01 7.75 6.10
C TYR A 351 10.25 8.30 7.30
N THR A 352 10.65 9.47 7.80
CA THR A 352 9.94 10.16 8.89
C THR A 352 9.73 11.65 8.62
N ASP A 353 10.20 12.19 7.48
CA ASP A 353 9.87 13.53 7.01
C ASP A 353 8.76 13.45 5.96
N ILE A 354 7.58 13.92 6.34
CA ILE A 354 6.35 13.80 5.53
C ILE A 354 6.11 15.10 4.74
N THR A 355 6.65 16.23 5.18
CA THR A 355 6.43 17.53 4.52
C THR A 355 7.37 17.79 3.35
N ARG A 356 8.47 17.07 3.23
CA ARG A 356 9.45 17.28 2.17
C ARG A 356 8.85 17.03 0.79
N GLY A 357 8.62 18.10 0.03
CA GLY A 357 8.01 18.08 -1.30
C GLY A 357 6.49 17.97 -1.28
N ALA A 358 5.84 18.05 -0.13
CA ALA A 358 4.39 18.11 -0.03
C ALA A 358 3.90 19.53 -0.32
N THR A 359 3.22 19.71 -1.45
CA THR A 359 2.51 20.94 -1.77
C THR A 359 1.03 20.86 -1.45
N ASP A 360 0.54 19.65 -1.19
CA ASP A 360 -0.86 19.35 -0.88
C ASP A 360 -1.00 18.20 0.13
N CYS A 361 -2.22 17.92 0.49
CA CYS A 361 -2.61 17.00 1.54
C CYS A 361 -2.41 15.50 1.21
N GLY A 362 -2.23 15.15 -0.04
CA GLY A 362 -2.16 13.75 -0.51
C GLY A 362 -0.83 13.34 -1.10
N SER A 363 0.17 14.20 -1.04
CA SER A 363 1.40 14.06 -1.84
C SER A 363 2.32 12.90 -1.45
N THR A 364 2.16 12.28 -0.29
CA THR A 364 3.01 11.15 0.14
C THR A 364 2.85 9.91 -0.74
N VAL A 365 1.73 9.76 -1.44
CA VAL A 365 1.49 8.62 -2.32
C VAL A 365 2.27 8.70 -3.64
N THR A 366 2.69 9.90 -4.01
CA THR A 366 3.39 10.19 -5.27
C THR A 366 4.92 10.25 -5.14
N ARG A 367 5.45 10.08 -3.92
CA ARG A 367 6.90 10.04 -3.69
C ARG A 367 7.57 8.83 -4.35
N GLY A 368 8.88 8.90 -4.46
CA GLY A 368 9.69 7.83 -5.03
C GLY A 368 9.68 6.55 -4.20
N VAL A 369 10.46 5.57 -4.61
CA VAL A 369 10.55 4.24 -4.00
C VAL A 369 10.92 4.27 -2.50
N ALA A 370 11.59 5.31 -2.02
CA ALA A 370 11.91 5.47 -0.61
C ALA A 370 10.66 5.56 0.29
N ASP A 371 9.56 6.06 -0.26
CA ASP A 371 8.30 6.31 0.46
C ASP A 371 7.26 5.20 0.21
N THR A 372 7.59 4.19 -0.57
CA THR A 372 6.66 3.15 -1.03
C THR A 372 7.32 1.79 -0.91
N GLY A 373 6.53 0.74 -0.72
CA GLY A 373 7.01 -0.64 -0.78
C GLY A 373 7.36 -1.07 -2.20
N ILE A 374 6.79 -2.16 -2.70
CA ILE A 374 7.05 -2.60 -4.07
C ILE A 374 6.37 -1.65 -5.07
N VAL A 375 7.13 -1.17 -6.06
CA VAL A 375 6.60 -0.31 -7.12
C VAL A 375 6.54 -1.08 -8.43
N LEU A 376 5.34 -1.28 -8.94
CA LEU A 376 5.10 -1.76 -10.29
C LEU A 376 4.74 -0.59 -11.19
N ASN A 377 5.70 -0.13 -11.98
CA ASN A 377 5.52 0.86 -13.04
C ASN A 377 5.74 0.18 -14.40
N GLY A 378 5.16 0.73 -15.46
CA GLY A 378 5.18 0.09 -16.78
C GLY A 378 3.95 -0.77 -17.02
N THR A 379 4.09 -1.91 -17.68
CA THR A 379 2.94 -2.62 -18.24
C THR A 379 2.96 -4.12 -17.96
N ASP A 380 1.81 -4.68 -17.56
CA ASP A 380 1.61 -6.13 -17.36
C ASP A 380 2.56 -6.77 -16.32
N ASN A 381 3.01 -6.00 -15.32
CA ASN A 381 3.83 -6.51 -14.23
C ASN A 381 2.95 -7.06 -13.09
N LYS A 382 3.47 -7.99 -12.30
CA LYS A 382 2.70 -8.68 -11.26
C LYS A 382 3.48 -8.85 -9.97
N VAL A 383 2.79 -8.65 -8.84
CA VAL A 383 3.20 -9.15 -7.52
C VAL A 383 2.15 -10.16 -7.09
N VAL A 384 2.56 -11.40 -6.87
CA VAL A 384 1.63 -12.48 -6.54
C VAL A 384 2.16 -13.36 -5.40
N ASN A 385 1.25 -13.99 -4.66
CA ASN A 385 1.54 -15.02 -3.65
C ASN A 385 2.57 -14.59 -2.58
N SER A 386 2.65 -13.30 -2.27
CA SER A 386 3.73 -12.73 -1.47
C SER A 386 3.23 -12.26 -0.10
N ASP A 387 4.16 -12.23 0.89
CA ASP A 387 3.93 -11.71 2.23
C ASP A 387 4.74 -10.42 2.41
N LEU A 388 4.07 -9.30 2.59
CA LEU A 388 4.67 -7.97 2.54
C LEU A 388 4.28 -7.17 3.77
N SER A 389 5.27 -6.66 4.50
CA SER A 389 5.00 -5.98 5.77
C SER A 389 5.97 -4.85 6.10
N LEU A 390 5.55 -4.02 7.05
CA LEU A 390 6.36 -2.98 7.67
C LEU A 390 6.88 -1.95 6.65
N SER A 391 5.95 -1.26 6.00
CA SER A 391 6.24 -0.14 5.11
C SER A 391 5.77 1.18 5.73
N ALA A 392 6.62 2.21 5.70
CA ALA A 392 6.25 3.56 6.15
C ALA A 392 5.13 4.16 5.30
N GLY A 393 5.15 3.87 4.00
CA GLY A 393 4.11 4.22 3.03
C GLY A 393 3.32 2.99 2.56
N ASN A 394 3.07 2.90 1.26
CA ASN A 394 2.30 1.80 0.69
C ASN A 394 3.01 0.45 0.81
N GLY A 395 2.25 -0.64 0.84
CA GLY A 395 2.78 -2.00 0.66
C GLY A 395 3.17 -2.24 -0.80
N ILE A 396 2.25 -1.98 -1.73
CA ILE A 396 2.45 -2.06 -3.18
C ILE A 396 1.90 -0.77 -3.81
N ALA A 397 2.61 -0.22 -4.82
CA ALA A 397 2.10 0.83 -5.69
C ALA A 397 2.02 0.33 -7.13
N LEU A 398 0.83 0.35 -7.70
CA LEU A 398 0.55 0.01 -9.09
C LEU A 398 0.49 1.29 -9.92
N ARG A 399 1.51 1.53 -10.73
CA ARG A 399 1.63 2.65 -11.66
C ARG A 399 1.65 2.12 -13.09
N GLY A 400 1.42 3.00 -14.07
CA GLY A 400 1.41 2.55 -15.47
C GLY A 400 0.13 1.79 -15.84
N MET A 401 0.21 0.65 -16.54
CA MET A 401 -0.97 -0.01 -17.11
C MET A 401 -0.99 -1.54 -16.87
N ARG A 402 -2.16 -2.06 -16.54
CA ARG A 402 -2.47 -3.50 -16.41
C ARG A 402 -1.53 -4.26 -15.48
N ASN A 403 -1.06 -3.60 -14.43
CA ASN A 403 -0.30 -4.29 -13.39
C ASN A 403 -1.25 -5.01 -12.42
N THR A 404 -0.74 -6.02 -11.74
CA THR A 404 -1.56 -6.90 -10.90
C THR A 404 -0.93 -7.09 -9.52
N ALA A 405 -1.74 -6.92 -8.47
CA ALA A 405 -1.46 -7.41 -7.13
C ALA A 405 -2.49 -8.50 -6.79
N MET A 406 -2.04 -9.75 -6.67
CA MET A 406 -2.96 -10.89 -6.50
C MET A 406 -2.44 -11.90 -5.50
N ASN A 407 -3.35 -12.38 -4.64
CA ASN A 407 -3.07 -13.45 -3.68
C ASN A 407 -1.91 -13.13 -2.72
N ASN A 408 -1.79 -11.85 -2.29
CA ASN A 408 -0.78 -11.42 -1.36
C ASN A 408 -1.37 -11.23 0.04
N VAL A 409 -0.54 -11.43 1.07
CA VAL A 409 -0.80 -10.96 2.43
C VAL A 409 0.00 -9.68 2.63
N ILE A 410 -0.68 -8.57 2.97
CA ILE A 410 -0.06 -7.25 3.11
C ILE A 410 -0.48 -6.68 4.46
N HIS A 411 0.50 -6.38 5.31
CA HIS A 411 0.16 -5.94 6.66
C HIS A 411 1.20 -5.01 7.29
N ASP A 412 0.81 -4.32 8.36
CA ASP A 412 1.65 -3.38 9.09
C ASP A 412 2.22 -2.29 8.16
N VAL A 413 1.38 -1.72 7.32
CA VAL A 413 1.76 -0.70 6.33
C VAL A 413 1.23 0.68 6.71
N ASP A 414 1.83 1.73 6.14
CA ASP A 414 1.48 3.12 6.47
C ASP A 414 1.58 3.41 7.96
N TYR A 415 2.65 2.95 8.60
CA TYR A 415 2.84 3.17 10.03
C TYR A 415 3.14 4.64 10.42
N LEU A 416 3.09 5.54 9.48
CA LEU A 416 3.13 7.00 9.71
C LEU A 416 1.73 7.63 9.68
N GLY A 417 0.70 6.91 9.22
CA GLY A 417 -0.65 7.44 9.09
C GLY A 417 -0.76 8.53 8.03
N THR A 418 -0.15 8.30 6.88
CA THR A 418 -0.12 9.22 5.73
C THR A 418 -1.30 8.95 4.78
N TYR A 419 -1.22 9.37 3.52
CA TYR A 419 -2.23 9.08 2.51
C TYR A 419 -1.93 7.77 1.75
N ALA A 420 -1.26 6.83 2.41
CA ALA A 420 -0.83 5.56 1.85
C ALA A 420 -1.84 4.41 2.11
N ALA A 421 -1.57 3.25 1.55
CA ALA A 421 -2.45 2.08 1.62
C ALA A 421 -1.67 0.76 1.54
N GLY A 422 -2.33 -0.35 1.85
CA GLY A 422 -1.81 -1.68 1.50
C GLY A 422 -1.47 -1.78 0.03
N VAL A 423 -2.41 -1.39 -0.84
CA VAL A 423 -2.20 -1.25 -2.29
C VAL A 423 -2.65 0.14 -2.76
N ALA A 424 -1.73 0.91 -3.32
CA ALA A 424 -2.03 2.17 -4.00
C ALA A 424 -2.19 1.93 -5.51
N VAL A 425 -3.33 2.34 -6.06
CA VAL A 425 -3.67 2.21 -7.48
C VAL A 425 -3.53 3.59 -8.12
N GLN A 426 -2.51 3.75 -8.97
CA GLN A 426 -2.10 5.03 -9.57
C GLN A 426 -1.90 4.92 -11.09
N GLY A 427 -2.71 4.15 -11.76
CA GLY A 427 -2.58 3.92 -13.20
C GLY A 427 -3.90 3.47 -13.81
N ASN A 428 -3.84 2.76 -14.92
CA ASN A 428 -5.01 2.35 -15.68
C ASN A 428 -5.08 0.84 -15.88
N GLY A 429 -6.27 0.25 -15.71
CA GLY A 429 -6.52 -1.16 -15.96
C GLY A 429 -5.82 -2.08 -14.95
N GLN A 430 -5.61 -1.58 -13.76
CA GLN A 430 -4.97 -2.34 -12.68
C GLN A 430 -5.91 -3.42 -12.13
N THR A 431 -5.30 -4.48 -11.61
CA THR A 431 -6.05 -5.56 -10.94
C THR A 431 -5.52 -5.77 -9.54
N VAL A 432 -6.40 -5.64 -8.54
CA VAL A 432 -6.11 -5.94 -7.13
C VAL A 432 -7.11 -6.99 -6.67
N THR A 433 -6.68 -8.24 -6.51
CA THR A 433 -7.62 -9.33 -6.28
C THR A 433 -7.07 -10.41 -5.36
N HIS A 434 -7.94 -10.99 -4.54
CA HIS A 434 -7.62 -12.07 -3.61
C HIS A 434 -6.46 -11.72 -2.65
N ASN A 435 -6.33 -10.46 -2.24
CA ASN A 435 -5.34 -10.10 -1.24
C ASN A 435 -5.98 -10.07 0.15
N THR A 436 -5.24 -10.50 1.16
CA THR A 436 -5.55 -10.26 2.57
C THR A 436 -4.75 -9.06 3.03
N ILE A 437 -5.43 -7.98 3.44
CA ILE A 437 -4.80 -6.72 3.85
C ILE A 437 -5.27 -6.38 5.25
N TYR A 438 -4.34 -6.24 6.19
CA TYR A 438 -4.70 -5.91 7.57
C TYR A 438 -3.65 -5.04 8.26
N ARG A 439 -4.04 -4.36 9.36
CA ARG A 439 -3.18 -3.45 10.11
C ARG A 439 -2.56 -2.39 9.20
N ALA A 440 -3.43 -1.60 8.54
CA ALA A 440 -3.01 -0.44 7.76
C ALA A 440 -3.25 0.86 8.53
N GLY A 441 -2.31 1.78 8.47
CA GLY A 441 -2.42 3.11 9.09
C GLY A 441 -3.62 3.88 8.56
N ARG A 442 -3.87 3.82 7.25
CA ARG A 442 -5.01 4.43 6.60
C ARG A 442 -5.85 3.38 5.86
N SER A 443 -5.76 3.27 4.55
CA SER A 443 -6.61 2.41 3.73
C SER A 443 -5.99 1.05 3.44
N GLY A 444 -6.83 0.04 3.18
CA GLY A 444 -6.38 -1.21 2.57
C GLY A 444 -6.01 -1.01 1.11
N VAL A 445 -6.93 -0.45 0.31
CA VAL A 445 -6.70 -0.08 -1.08
C VAL A 445 -7.07 1.39 -1.28
N ASN A 446 -6.20 2.15 -1.97
CA ASN A 446 -6.45 3.55 -2.30
C ASN A 446 -6.31 3.76 -3.81
N LEU A 447 -7.42 4.13 -4.47
CA LEU A 447 -7.43 4.44 -5.88
C LEU A 447 -7.20 5.95 -6.06
N GLN A 448 -6.02 6.28 -6.53
CA GLN A 448 -5.66 7.63 -6.93
C GLN A 448 -5.42 7.65 -8.43
N TRP A 449 -6.32 8.28 -9.14
CA TRP A 449 -6.29 8.28 -10.59
C TRP A 449 -5.24 9.28 -11.10
N ASP A 450 -4.23 8.75 -11.79
CA ASP A 450 -3.25 9.54 -12.52
C ASP A 450 -3.46 9.34 -14.03
N ASN A 451 -4.03 10.36 -14.69
CA ASN A 451 -4.18 10.39 -16.14
C ASN A 451 -2.83 10.43 -16.90
N ALA A 452 -1.71 10.53 -16.17
CA ALA A 452 -0.39 10.70 -16.76
C ALA A 452 0.22 9.39 -17.31
N ALA A 453 -0.42 8.25 -17.08
CA ALA A 453 0.13 6.93 -17.46
C ALA A 453 0.22 6.70 -18.99
N GLY A 454 -0.34 7.59 -19.80
CA GLY A 454 -0.37 7.45 -21.27
C GLY A 454 -1.15 6.21 -21.75
N GLY A 455 -1.79 6.32 -22.91
CA GLY A 455 -2.57 5.23 -23.51
C GLY A 455 -4.08 5.41 -23.37
N THR A 456 -4.87 4.44 -23.87
CA THR A 456 -6.32 4.47 -23.74
C THR A 456 -6.70 4.14 -22.32
N PRO A 457 -7.38 5.02 -21.57
CA PRO A 457 -7.84 4.73 -20.23
C PRO A 457 -8.67 3.45 -20.16
N ARG A 458 -8.48 2.66 -19.10
CA ARG A 458 -9.15 1.39 -18.86
C ARG A 458 -9.64 1.33 -17.42
N PRO A 459 -10.77 0.66 -17.17
CA PRO A 459 -11.26 0.47 -15.82
C PRO A 459 -10.31 -0.43 -15.00
N ASP A 460 -10.20 -0.14 -13.73
CA ASP A 460 -9.53 -0.98 -12.74
C ASP A 460 -10.51 -2.03 -12.19
N ARG A 461 -9.97 -3.09 -11.59
CA ARG A 461 -10.77 -4.08 -10.86
C ARG A 461 -10.19 -4.36 -9.48
N ILE A 462 -10.99 -4.12 -8.45
CA ILE A 462 -10.66 -4.38 -7.06
C ILE A 462 -11.65 -5.43 -6.52
N ALA A 463 -11.22 -6.69 -6.46
CA ALA A 463 -12.17 -7.76 -6.22
C ALA A 463 -11.63 -8.89 -5.34
N TYR A 464 -12.53 -9.54 -4.59
CA TYR A 464 -12.19 -10.70 -3.75
C TYR A 464 -11.07 -10.43 -2.75
N ASN A 465 -10.91 -9.19 -2.27
CA ASN A 465 -9.96 -8.88 -1.21
C ASN A 465 -10.65 -8.99 0.16
N ASP A 466 -9.89 -9.46 1.14
CA ASP A 466 -10.25 -9.46 2.55
C ASP A 466 -9.47 -8.34 3.25
N ILE A 467 -10.16 -7.30 3.72
CA ILE A 467 -9.53 -6.09 4.27
C ILE A 467 -10.07 -5.81 5.66
N SER A 468 -9.16 -5.81 6.63
CA SER A 468 -9.51 -5.59 8.04
C SER A 468 -8.49 -4.71 8.77
N GLN A 469 -8.81 -4.26 9.97
CA GLN A 469 -7.93 -3.49 10.85
C GLN A 469 -7.25 -2.29 10.17
N TYR A 470 -7.92 -1.66 9.23
CA TYR A 470 -7.52 -0.39 8.61
C TYR A 470 -7.92 0.80 9.49
N ALA A 471 -7.60 2.03 9.07
CA ALA A 471 -7.87 3.27 9.81
C ALA A 471 -7.13 3.38 11.16
N ARG A 472 -6.02 2.69 11.35
CA ARG A 472 -5.34 2.66 12.66
C ARG A 472 -4.76 4.01 13.08
N LEU A 473 -4.34 4.82 12.13
CA LEU A 473 -3.68 6.12 12.37
C LEU A 473 -4.37 7.30 11.69
N SER A 474 -5.44 7.07 10.91
CA SER A 474 -6.15 8.10 10.16
C SER A 474 -7.66 7.93 10.26
N LEU A 475 -8.39 9.02 10.07
CA LEU A 475 -9.83 9.06 9.85
C LEU A 475 -10.12 9.55 8.43
N ASP A 476 -11.38 9.64 8.04
CA ASP A 476 -11.81 9.98 6.68
C ASP A 476 -11.22 9.00 5.64
N VAL A 477 -11.56 7.75 5.82
CA VAL A 477 -10.87 6.61 5.25
C VAL A 477 -11.82 5.44 5.02
N ALA A 478 -11.45 4.54 4.14
CA ALA A 478 -12.15 3.28 3.95
C ALA A 478 -11.19 2.10 3.80
N ALA A 479 -11.71 0.89 3.89
CA ALA A 479 -10.97 -0.28 3.44
C ALA A 479 -10.58 -0.12 1.97
N ILE A 480 -11.52 0.38 1.12
CA ILE A 480 -11.25 0.74 -0.28
C ILE A 480 -11.72 2.20 -0.48
N TYR A 481 -10.76 3.08 -0.76
CA TYR A 481 -10.98 4.53 -0.85
C TYR A 481 -10.67 5.07 -2.24
N THR A 482 -11.50 5.99 -2.73
CA THR A 482 -11.25 6.78 -3.94
C THR A 482 -11.79 8.19 -3.78
N CYS A 483 -11.19 9.19 -4.42
CA CYS A 483 -11.49 10.60 -4.16
C CYS A 483 -11.43 11.50 -5.40
N CYS A 484 -11.97 12.68 -5.21
CA CYS A 484 -11.59 13.93 -5.87
C CYS A 484 -12.17 14.12 -7.27
N GLY A 485 -13.43 13.74 -7.47
CA GLY A 485 -14.22 14.06 -8.66
C GLY A 485 -13.78 13.32 -9.93
N SER A 486 -13.07 12.20 -9.78
CA SER A 486 -12.53 11.46 -10.92
C SER A 486 -13.62 10.67 -11.67
N ASP A 487 -13.47 10.57 -12.99
CA ASP A 487 -14.18 9.59 -13.80
C ASP A 487 -13.47 8.25 -13.68
N MET A 488 -14.14 7.27 -13.06
CA MET A 488 -13.57 5.94 -12.77
C MET A 488 -13.69 4.97 -13.97
N LEU A 489 -14.20 5.44 -15.13
CA LEU A 489 -14.22 4.72 -16.42
C LEU A 489 -14.86 3.33 -16.40
N GLY A 490 -15.72 3.06 -15.45
CA GLY A 490 -16.32 1.73 -15.27
C GLY A 490 -15.52 0.81 -14.35
N THR A 491 -14.62 1.35 -13.55
CA THR A 491 -13.92 0.59 -12.48
C THR A 491 -14.92 -0.17 -11.63
N SER A 492 -14.59 -1.43 -11.30
CA SER A 492 -15.39 -2.28 -10.43
C SER A 492 -14.70 -2.53 -9.09
N ILE A 493 -15.49 -2.41 -8.01
CA ILE A 493 -15.14 -2.83 -6.65
C ILE A 493 -16.16 -3.90 -6.25
N ASP A 494 -15.76 -5.17 -6.37
CA ASP A 494 -16.72 -6.26 -6.27
C ASP A 494 -16.23 -7.46 -5.45
N HIS A 495 -17.15 -8.13 -4.75
CA HIS A 495 -16.87 -9.35 -3.98
C HIS A 495 -15.77 -9.19 -2.92
N ASN A 496 -15.60 -8.02 -2.33
CA ASN A 496 -14.65 -7.84 -1.24
C ASN A 496 -15.33 -8.05 0.11
N VAL A 497 -14.55 -8.52 1.09
CA VAL A 497 -14.91 -8.58 2.51
C VAL A 497 -14.19 -7.47 3.25
N LEU A 498 -14.94 -6.55 3.86
CA LEU A 498 -14.46 -5.26 4.39
C LEU A 498 -14.93 -5.11 5.84
N HIS A 499 -14.01 -5.31 6.79
CA HIS A 499 -14.48 -5.49 8.16
C HIS A 499 -13.51 -5.01 9.25
N ASP A 500 -14.06 -4.86 10.44
CA ASP A 500 -13.34 -4.60 11.69
C ASP A 500 -12.24 -3.54 11.56
N PRO A 501 -12.57 -2.32 11.10
CA PRO A 501 -11.61 -1.24 11.16
C PRO A 501 -11.18 -1.00 12.61
N ALA A 502 -9.97 -0.50 12.81
CA ALA A 502 -9.42 -0.29 14.13
C ALA A 502 -9.08 1.18 14.41
N PRO A 503 -10.03 2.13 14.30
CA PRO A 503 -9.76 3.53 14.53
C PRO A 503 -9.38 3.77 15.99
N ARG A 504 -8.23 4.38 16.22
CA ARG A 504 -7.76 4.74 17.57
C ARG A 504 -8.41 6.00 18.14
N TRP A 505 -9.00 6.80 17.29
CA TRP A 505 -9.81 7.93 17.71
C TRP A 505 -11.23 7.44 17.92
N GLY A 506 -11.82 7.84 19.03
CA GLY A 506 -13.22 7.54 19.27
C GLY A 506 -14.04 7.86 18.02
N ALA A 507 -14.86 6.94 17.60
CA ALA A 507 -15.62 6.92 16.33
C ALA A 507 -16.64 8.07 16.18
N THR A 508 -16.48 9.17 16.90
CA THR A 508 -17.39 10.33 16.91
C THR A 508 -17.15 11.33 15.80
N LYS A 509 -16.11 11.15 14.97
CA LYS A 509 -15.79 12.05 13.85
C LYS A 509 -15.57 11.25 12.58
N PHE A 510 -16.43 11.50 11.63
CA PHE A 510 -16.45 11.14 10.21
C PHE A 510 -15.50 10.07 9.64
N GLY A 511 -16.09 9.20 8.82
CA GLY A 511 -15.42 8.60 7.69
C GLY A 511 -14.59 7.39 8.00
N VAL A 512 -15.18 6.33 8.59
CA VAL A 512 -14.57 4.99 8.51
C VAL A 512 -15.60 4.03 7.95
N THR A 513 -15.42 3.65 6.69
CA THR A 513 -16.39 2.85 5.93
C THR A 513 -15.70 1.69 5.18
N GLY A 514 -16.48 0.78 4.64
CA GLY A 514 -15.96 -0.30 3.79
C GLY A 514 -15.44 0.22 2.45
N VAL A 515 -16.32 0.78 1.63
CA VAL A 515 -15.97 1.46 0.37
C VAL A 515 -16.36 2.93 0.47
N TYR A 516 -15.46 3.82 0.12
CA TYR A 516 -15.73 5.26 0.12
C TYR A 516 -15.40 5.88 -1.24
N ALA A 517 -16.45 6.19 -1.98
CA ALA A 517 -16.37 7.01 -3.20
C ALA A 517 -16.57 8.48 -2.82
N ASP A 518 -15.46 9.19 -2.58
CA ASP A 518 -15.42 10.51 -1.97
C ASP A 518 -15.35 11.64 -3.01
N ASN A 519 -15.97 12.78 -2.69
CA ASN A 519 -15.91 14.03 -3.47
C ASN A 519 -16.31 13.86 -4.94
N GLY A 520 -17.47 13.22 -5.21
CA GLY A 520 -18.11 13.26 -6.52
C GLY A 520 -17.55 12.30 -7.57
N GLN A 521 -17.17 11.10 -7.19
CA GLN A 521 -16.76 10.05 -8.12
C GLN A 521 -17.87 9.68 -9.12
N SER A 522 -17.50 9.37 -10.35
CA SER A 522 -18.45 8.95 -11.39
C SER A 522 -17.99 7.68 -12.12
N ASN A 523 -18.94 6.99 -12.73
CA ASN A 523 -18.72 5.79 -13.54
C ASN A 523 -18.01 4.65 -12.79
N ILE A 524 -18.37 4.41 -11.50
CA ILE A 524 -17.87 3.29 -10.68
C ILE A 524 -18.99 2.30 -10.40
N THR A 525 -18.66 1.02 -10.37
CA THR A 525 -19.56 -0.05 -9.92
C THR A 525 -19.07 -0.64 -8.60
N ILE A 526 -19.89 -0.61 -7.56
CA ILE A 526 -19.62 -1.18 -6.24
C ILE A 526 -20.64 -2.29 -6.01
N ALA A 527 -20.21 -3.55 -6.11
CA ALA A 527 -21.17 -4.65 -6.16
C ALA A 527 -20.74 -5.89 -5.38
N ALA A 528 -21.71 -6.59 -4.81
CA ALA A 528 -21.51 -7.85 -4.11
C ALA A 528 -20.42 -7.82 -3.01
N ASN A 529 -20.16 -6.65 -2.41
CA ASN A 529 -19.26 -6.56 -1.27
C ASN A 529 -20.00 -6.91 0.03
N VAL A 530 -19.27 -7.47 0.98
CA VAL A 530 -19.75 -7.78 2.33
C VAL A 530 -18.99 -6.93 3.34
N GLY A 531 -19.70 -6.30 4.29
CA GLY A 531 -19.05 -5.48 5.31
C GLY A 531 -19.70 -5.57 6.67
N TRP A 532 -18.86 -5.56 7.72
CA TRP A 532 -19.32 -5.45 9.12
C TRP A 532 -18.32 -4.67 9.97
N GLY A 533 -18.79 -4.21 11.13
CA GLY A 533 -17.95 -3.44 12.05
C GLY A 533 -17.57 -2.03 11.55
N ASN A 534 -17.97 -1.64 10.35
CA ASN A 534 -17.67 -0.33 9.78
C ASN A 534 -18.61 0.74 10.38
N PRO A 535 -18.10 1.76 11.09
CA PRO A 535 -18.93 2.71 11.82
C PRO A 535 -19.93 3.48 10.96
N GLU A 536 -19.55 3.81 9.73
CA GLU A 536 -20.39 4.55 8.77
C GLU A 536 -20.88 3.69 7.61
N GLY A 537 -20.76 2.37 7.74
CA GLY A 537 -21.37 1.42 6.81
C GLY A 537 -20.43 0.80 5.79
N THR A 538 -21.03 -0.05 4.97
CA THR A 538 -20.29 -0.83 3.97
C THR A 538 -19.94 0.00 2.74
N VAL A 539 -20.82 0.91 2.31
CA VAL A 539 -20.61 1.77 1.13
C VAL A 539 -20.98 3.20 1.47
N MET A 540 -20.12 4.14 1.11
CA MET A 540 -20.37 5.57 1.21
C MET A 540 -20.14 6.24 -0.14
N LEU A 541 -21.15 6.96 -0.63
CA LEU A 541 -21.02 7.88 -1.76
C LEU A 541 -21.09 9.32 -1.22
N ASN A 542 -20.04 10.10 -1.41
CA ASN A 542 -19.99 11.52 -1.08
C ASN A 542 -20.07 12.36 -2.35
N GLY A 543 -21.16 13.11 -2.48
CA GLY A 543 -21.43 13.95 -3.65
C GLY A 543 -20.79 15.34 -3.64
N LEU A 544 -19.96 15.67 -2.63
CA LEU A 544 -19.24 16.95 -2.59
C LEU A 544 -18.45 17.19 -3.88
N GLY A 545 -18.44 18.43 -4.35
CA GLY A 545 -17.61 18.84 -5.49
C GLY A 545 -18.20 18.55 -6.87
N GLY A 546 -19.49 18.22 -6.99
CA GLY A 546 -20.13 18.09 -8.31
C GLY A 546 -21.08 16.90 -8.50
N GLY A 547 -21.27 16.10 -7.45
CA GLY A 547 -22.18 14.96 -7.44
C GLY A 547 -21.56 13.66 -7.91
N SER A 548 -22.14 12.55 -7.47
CA SER A 548 -21.71 11.18 -7.77
C SER A 548 -22.58 10.62 -8.91
N ARG A 549 -22.09 10.68 -10.15
CA ARG A 549 -22.89 10.40 -11.36
C ARG A 549 -22.63 9.00 -11.94
N ASN A 550 -23.69 8.42 -12.52
CA ASN A 550 -23.60 7.15 -13.27
C ASN A 550 -22.94 6.01 -12.48
N ASN A 551 -23.08 5.99 -11.17
CA ASN A 551 -22.52 4.93 -10.33
C ASN A 551 -23.53 3.78 -10.18
N GLY A 552 -23.01 2.57 -10.01
CA GLY A 552 -23.78 1.40 -9.63
C GLY A 552 -23.43 0.95 -8.23
N VAL A 553 -24.43 0.81 -7.34
CA VAL A 553 -24.27 0.21 -6.02
C VAL A 553 -25.24 -0.96 -5.92
N TYR A 554 -24.72 -2.17 -6.13
CA TYR A 554 -25.55 -3.32 -6.38
C TYR A 554 -25.24 -4.49 -5.47
N ASN A 555 -26.26 -5.15 -4.95
CA ASN A 555 -26.11 -6.41 -4.25
C ASN A 555 -25.07 -6.42 -3.12
N ASN A 556 -24.79 -5.29 -2.45
CA ASN A 556 -23.90 -5.28 -1.30
C ASN A 556 -24.66 -5.74 -0.04
N THR A 557 -23.95 -6.34 0.91
CA THR A 557 -24.48 -6.79 2.19
C THR A 557 -23.68 -6.16 3.32
N GLY A 558 -24.38 -5.54 4.28
CA GLY A 558 -23.68 -4.98 5.44
C GLY A 558 -24.58 -4.26 6.44
N GLY A 559 -23.99 -3.88 7.55
CA GLY A 559 -24.70 -3.26 8.66
C GLY A 559 -25.29 -1.87 8.36
N MET A 560 -24.74 -1.16 7.38
CA MET A 560 -25.23 0.16 6.97
C MET A 560 -24.69 0.50 5.58
N THR A 561 -25.51 1.05 4.72
CA THR A 561 -25.06 1.73 3.51
C THR A 561 -25.41 3.20 3.67
N MET A 562 -24.38 4.03 3.79
CA MET A 562 -24.57 5.49 3.90
C MET A 562 -24.41 6.15 2.54
N PHE A 563 -25.41 6.93 2.18
CA PHE A 563 -25.26 7.93 1.14
C PHE A 563 -25.15 9.28 1.82
N TYR A 564 -23.93 9.78 1.95
CA TYR A 564 -23.71 11.15 2.39
C TYR A 564 -23.75 12.05 1.16
N VAL A 565 -24.96 12.49 0.79
CA VAL A 565 -25.14 13.49 -0.24
C VAL A 565 -25.19 14.84 0.47
N LYS A 566 -24.03 15.39 0.78
CA LYS A 566 -23.92 16.67 1.49
C LYS A 566 -24.43 17.84 0.66
N GLU A 567 -24.41 17.69 -0.65
CA GLU A 567 -25.05 18.61 -1.59
C GLU A 567 -25.93 17.81 -2.55
N PRO A 568 -27.22 18.11 -2.68
CA PRO A 568 -28.12 17.44 -3.61
C PRO A 568 -27.81 17.81 -5.07
N GLY A 569 -26.52 17.93 -5.39
CA GLY A 569 -26.12 18.57 -6.60
C GLY A 569 -26.33 17.72 -7.83
N ASN A 570 -25.91 16.50 -7.93
CA ASN A 570 -26.01 15.76 -9.18
C ASN A 570 -25.52 14.30 -9.06
N SER A 571 -26.40 13.44 -8.64
CA SER A 571 -26.16 11.99 -8.67
C SER A 571 -26.93 11.30 -9.82
N THR A 572 -27.20 12.06 -10.90
CA THR A 572 -27.97 11.59 -12.06
C THR A 572 -27.32 10.35 -12.65
N GLY A 573 -28.14 9.35 -12.96
CA GLY A 573 -27.70 8.07 -13.51
C GLY A 573 -27.16 7.09 -12.46
N THR A 574 -26.97 7.50 -11.22
CA THR A 574 -26.55 6.58 -10.14
C THR A 574 -27.72 5.68 -9.74
N LYS A 575 -27.46 4.37 -9.66
CA LYS A 575 -28.42 3.32 -9.38
C LYS A 575 -28.00 2.56 -8.12
N VAL A 576 -28.94 2.36 -7.21
CA VAL A 576 -28.74 1.66 -5.93
C VAL A 576 -29.76 0.54 -5.83
N TYR A 577 -29.36 -0.67 -6.22
CA TYR A 577 -30.28 -1.79 -6.36
C TYR A 577 -29.84 -3.01 -5.55
N ASN A 578 -30.81 -3.74 -5.03
CA ASN A 578 -30.64 -5.09 -4.49
C ASN A 578 -29.72 -5.19 -3.26
N ASN A 579 -29.48 -4.13 -2.53
CA ASN A 579 -28.60 -4.16 -1.37
C ASN A 579 -29.36 -4.66 -0.13
N ILE A 580 -28.63 -5.30 0.80
CA ILE A 580 -29.10 -5.66 2.13
C ILE A 580 -28.34 -4.77 3.14
N GLY A 581 -29.10 -3.98 3.89
CA GLY A 581 -28.60 -3.05 4.89
C GLY A 581 -29.32 -1.71 4.85
N PRO A 582 -29.35 -0.96 5.97
CA PRO A 582 -30.01 0.35 6.03
C PRO A 582 -29.41 1.33 5.03
N ILE A 583 -30.25 2.06 4.30
CA ILE A 583 -29.84 3.18 3.45
C ILE A 583 -30.09 4.46 4.21
N ARG A 584 -29.07 5.29 4.40
CA ARG A 584 -29.14 6.54 5.18
C ARG A 584 -28.57 7.72 4.39
N GLY A 585 -28.84 8.93 4.89
CA GLY A 585 -28.25 10.17 4.33
C GLY A 585 -29.01 10.73 3.12
N LEU A 586 -30.16 10.14 2.79
CA LEU A 586 -31.08 10.68 1.79
C LEU A 586 -32.09 11.57 2.52
N ASP A 587 -31.77 12.84 2.70
CA ASP A 587 -32.75 13.81 3.19
C ASP A 587 -33.86 13.92 2.15
N GLY A 588 -35.03 13.45 2.51
CA GLY A 588 -36.25 13.12 1.77
C GLY A 588 -36.74 14.03 0.62
N ALA A 589 -36.04 15.07 0.24
CA ALA A 589 -36.50 15.98 -0.79
C ALA A 589 -35.79 15.80 -2.16
N THR A 590 -34.55 15.30 -2.20
CA THR A 590 -33.85 15.14 -3.49
C THR A 590 -32.79 14.03 -3.40
N ASN A 591 -33.05 12.88 -3.98
CA ASN A 591 -32.04 11.84 -4.20
C ASN A 591 -30.94 12.29 -5.20
N GLY A 592 -30.81 13.59 -5.48
CA GLY A 592 -29.88 14.14 -6.46
C GLY A 592 -29.97 13.48 -7.84
N GLY A 593 -31.12 12.85 -8.17
CA GLY A 593 -31.33 12.07 -9.39
C GLY A 593 -30.89 10.60 -9.30
N MET A 594 -30.55 10.09 -8.10
CA MET A 594 -30.34 8.65 -7.90
C MET A 594 -31.65 7.86 -8.00
N VAL A 595 -31.54 6.63 -8.51
CA VAL A 595 -32.64 5.67 -8.56
C VAL A 595 -32.39 4.56 -7.54
N LEU A 596 -33.27 4.42 -6.55
CA LEU A 596 -33.25 3.36 -5.55
C LEU A 596 -34.35 2.34 -5.88
N SER A 597 -34.01 1.06 -5.97
CA SER A 597 -35.00 0.01 -6.24
C SER A 597 -34.53 -1.37 -5.75
N GLY A 598 -35.47 -2.19 -5.30
CA GLY A 598 -35.21 -3.58 -4.94
C GLY A 598 -34.29 -3.76 -3.71
N ASN A 599 -33.98 -2.74 -2.94
CA ASN A 599 -33.19 -2.89 -1.72
C ASN A 599 -34.07 -3.45 -0.59
N LEU A 600 -33.47 -4.27 0.29
CA LEU A 600 -34.23 -4.82 1.43
C LEU A 600 -34.61 -3.67 2.39
N PRO A 601 -35.91 -3.55 2.78
CA PRO A 601 -36.30 -2.57 3.79
C PRO A 601 -35.54 -2.75 5.11
N ALA A 602 -35.20 -1.64 5.77
CA ALA A 602 -34.33 -1.66 6.95
C ALA A 602 -34.96 -2.37 8.18
N ASP A 603 -36.26 -2.52 8.20
CA ASP A 603 -37.07 -3.21 9.25
C ASP A 603 -37.29 -4.70 8.93
N VAL A 604 -36.82 -5.20 7.81
CA VAL A 604 -36.95 -6.61 7.40
C VAL A 604 -35.67 -7.37 7.74
N ASP A 605 -35.79 -8.40 8.58
CA ASP A 605 -34.69 -9.32 8.87
C ASP A 605 -34.36 -10.14 7.61
N PRO A 606 -33.14 -10.10 7.09
CA PRO A 606 -32.72 -10.88 5.95
C PRO A 606 -32.64 -12.38 6.22
N LEU A 607 -32.71 -12.83 7.47
CA LEU A 607 -32.60 -14.23 7.89
C LEU A 607 -31.33 -14.90 7.31
N PHE A 608 -30.19 -14.39 7.66
CA PHE A 608 -28.88 -14.98 7.29
C PHE A 608 -28.67 -16.34 7.97
N VAL A 609 -27.81 -17.17 7.39
CA VAL A 609 -27.46 -18.51 7.91
C VAL A 609 -26.80 -18.42 9.30
N ASP A 610 -25.79 -17.59 9.48
CA ASP A 610 -25.12 -17.34 10.76
C ASP A 610 -24.49 -15.93 10.77
N PRO A 611 -25.23 -14.89 11.06
CA PRO A 611 -24.70 -13.53 11.08
C PRO A 611 -23.69 -13.28 12.20
N ALA A 612 -23.74 -14.06 13.29
CA ALA A 612 -22.79 -13.95 14.38
C ALA A 612 -21.40 -14.54 13.99
N GLY A 613 -21.40 -15.57 13.17
CA GLY A 613 -20.19 -16.15 12.56
C GLY A 613 -19.84 -15.51 11.21
N HIS A 614 -20.47 -14.39 10.86
CA HIS A 614 -20.25 -13.67 9.59
C HIS A 614 -20.57 -14.49 8.33
N ASP A 615 -21.48 -15.45 8.45
CA ASP A 615 -22.05 -16.14 7.29
C ASP A 615 -23.34 -15.43 6.83
N TYR A 616 -23.18 -14.49 5.93
CA TYR A 616 -24.26 -13.69 5.37
C TYR A 616 -24.96 -14.31 4.16
N ARG A 617 -24.79 -15.61 3.94
CA ARG A 617 -25.66 -16.34 3.00
C ARG A 617 -27.10 -16.34 3.48
N LEU A 618 -28.04 -16.36 2.56
CA LEU A 618 -29.46 -16.37 2.88
C LEU A 618 -29.93 -17.77 3.30
N SER A 619 -30.70 -17.84 4.37
CA SER A 619 -31.39 -19.07 4.75
C SER A 619 -32.53 -19.40 3.78
N GLU A 620 -33.06 -20.61 3.86
CA GLU A 620 -34.20 -21.04 3.04
C GLU A 620 -35.44 -20.14 3.23
N ALA A 621 -35.67 -19.64 4.43
CA ALA A 621 -36.79 -18.78 4.80
C ALA A 621 -36.57 -17.29 4.51
N SER A 622 -35.41 -16.91 3.95
CA SER A 622 -35.07 -15.50 3.78
C SER A 622 -36.04 -14.76 2.85
N PRO A 623 -36.57 -13.60 3.25
CA PRO A 623 -37.39 -12.73 2.40
C PRO A 623 -36.58 -12.05 1.27
N ALA A 624 -35.26 -12.09 1.36
CA ALA A 624 -34.35 -11.50 0.36
C ALA A 624 -34.13 -12.39 -0.87
N ARG A 625 -34.66 -13.64 -0.86
CA ARG A 625 -34.59 -14.57 -1.99
C ARG A 625 -35.61 -14.20 -3.06
N ASN A 626 -35.25 -14.45 -4.32
CA ASN A 626 -36.16 -14.31 -5.46
C ASN A 626 -36.81 -12.92 -5.57
N GLN A 627 -36.09 -11.86 -5.17
CA GLN A 627 -36.59 -10.50 -5.11
C GLN A 627 -35.75 -9.48 -5.87
N ALA A 628 -34.53 -9.86 -6.28
CA ALA A 628 -33.62 -8.91 -6.89
C ALA A 628 -33.97 -8.62 -8.35
N ILE A 629 -33.71 -7.39 -8.76
CA ILE A 629 -33.68 -7.00 -10.17
C ILE A 629 -32.50 -7.76 -10.84
N PRO A 630 -32.73 -8.50 -11.93
CA PRO A 630 -31.65 -9.18 -12.64
C PRO A 630 -30.60 -8.19 -13.17
N LEU A 631 -29.35 -8.38 -12.81
CA LEU A 631 -28.20 -7.60 -13.25
C LEU A 631 -27.12 -8.57 -13.78
N PRO A 632 -27.10 -8.86 -15.07
CA PRO A 632 -26.17 -9.82 -15.67
C PRO A 632 -24.72 -9.48 -15.34
N GLY A 633 -23.94 -10.47 -14.91
CA GLY A 633 -22.56 -10.31 -14.44
C GLY A 633 -22.41 -9.82 -13.00
N VAL A 634 -23.52 -9.52 -12.28
CA VAL A 634 -23.50 -9.05 -10.89
C VAL A 634 -24.17 -10.07 -9.96
N ASN A 635 -25.38 -10.50 -10.26
CA ASN A 635 -26.18 -11.35 -9.39
C ASN A 635 -26.66 -12.65 -10.09
N ASP A 636 -25.85 -13.16 -10.97
CA ASP A 636 -26.07 -14.45 -11.62
C ASP A 636 -25.87 -15.62 -10.65
N GLY A 637 -26.43 -16.78 -11.00
CA GLY A 637 -26.15 -18.05 -10.30
C GLY A 637 -27.15 -18.43 -9.20
N SER A 638 -28.19 -17.63 -8.94
CA SER A 638 -29.28 -18.04 -8.05
C SER A 638 -29.97 -19.29 -8.57
N THR A 639 -30.36 -20.20 -7.66
CA THR A 639 -31.22 -21.34 -8.01
C THR A 639 -32.69 -20.98 -8.02
N ASP A 640 -33.05 -19.80 -7.51
CA ASP A 640 -34.40 -19.26 -7.59
C ASP A 640 -34.71 -18.68 -8.98
N PRO A 641 -35.97 -18.53 -9.39
CA PRO A 641 -36.35 -17.93 -10.67
C PRO A 641 -35.83 -16.52 -10.91
N LEU A 642 -35.72 -15.69 -9.83
CA LEU A 642 -35.08 -14.37 -9.82
C LEU A 642 -33.86 -14.41 -8.90
N PRO A 643 -32.89 -13.52 -9.11
CA PRO A 643 -31.76 -13.40 -8.20
C PRO A 643 -32.17 -13.02 -6.78
N SER A 644 -31.25 -13.22 -5.84
CA SER A 644 -31.40 -12.79 -4.45
C SER A 644 -30.87 -11.39 -4.25
N LEU A 645 -31.39 -10.68 -3.25
CA LEU A 645 -30.79 -9.45 -2.75
C LEU A 645 -29.46 -9.78 -2.03
N GLY A 646 -28.57 -8.80 -1.93
CA GLY A 646 -27.29 -8.93 -1.25
C GLY A 646 -26.21 -9.67 -2.03
N ALA A 647 -25.06 -9.86 -1.38
CA ALA A 647 -23.81 -10.28 -2.01
C ALA A 647 -23.80 -11.78 -2.40
N TYR A 648 -24.51 -12.62 -1.64
CA TYR A 648 -24.54 -14.06 -1.89
C TYR A 648 -25.87 -14.48 -2.52
N GLN A 649 -25.79 -15.08 -3.69
CA GLN A 649 -26.96 -15.61 -4.37
C GLN A 649 -27.39 -16.95 -3.77
N TYR A 650 -28.70 -17.12 -3.50
CA TYR A 650 -29.21 -18.36 -2.92
C TYR A 650 -28.96 -19.56 -3.83
N GLY A 651 -28.42 -20.64 -3.25
CA GLY A 651 -28.07 -21.87 -3.96
C GLY A 651 -26.78 -21.82 -4.77
N ALA A 652 -26.17 -20.64 -4.94
CA ALA A 652 -24.85 -20.53 -5.54
C ALA A 652 -23.75 -20.93 -4.54
N PRO A 653 -22.59 -21.40 -5.01
CA PRO A 653 -21.42 -21.58 -4.16
C PRO A 653 -21.04 -20.27 -3.48
N LYS A 654 -20.67 -20.35 -2.19
CA LYS A 654 -20.10 -19.19 -1.48
C LYS A 654 -18.76 -18.84 -2.12
N TRP A 655 -18.64 -17.61 -2.58
CA TRP A 655 -17.35 -17.09 -3.00
C TRP A 655 -16.49 -16.72 -1.77
N GLU A 656 -15.20 -16.85 -1.92
CA GLU A 656 -14.22 -16.55 -0.87
C GLU A 656 -13.37 -15.34 -1.28
N ALA A 657 -13.02 -14.53 -0.30
CA ALA A 657 -12.12 -13.38 -0.44
C ALA A 657 -10.83 -13.62 0.33
N GLY A 658 -9.80 -12.85 -0.01
CA GLY A 658 -8.49 -12.93 0.63
C GLY A 658 -7.54 -13.89 -0.06
N ALA A 659 -6.32 -13.93 0.45
CA ALA A 659 -5.25 -14.77 -0.06
C ALA A 659 -5.46 -16.23 0.36
N THR A 660 -5.32 -17.13 -0.60
CA THR A 660 -5.28 -18.58 -0.36
C THR A 660 -3.83 -19.01 -0.17
N ARG A 661 -3.49 -19.57 0.99
CA ARG A 661 -2.15 -20.08 1.32
C ARG A 661 -2.21 -21.51 1.81
#